data_cdf6740a645eaa1a5d02185cb40be4ba
#
_entry.id   cdf6740a645eaa1a5d02185cb40be4ba
#
_cell.length_a   1.000
_cell.length_b   1.000
_cell.length_c   1.000
_cell.angle_alpha   90.00
_cell.angle_beta   90.00
_cell.angle_gamma   90.00
#
_symmetry.space_group_name_H-M   'P 1'
#
loop_
_entity.id
_entity.type
_entity.pdbx_description
1 polymer ?
#
loop_
_entity_poly.entity_id
_entity_poly.type
_entity_poly.pdbx_seq_one_letter_code
_entity_poly.pdbx_strand_id
1 'polypeptide(L)'
;MLRTPCLALMLATALAQADLVESNRDTEIAPTKDFWLHANGRWNQANPIPADRSVYNSFAWQDDLIKKDLLAINADLLVKKDANGDQRRLADFWRSALGFEHGPTELPAGLRGVLAKLDEAKTPQALLDASAALYAEGTGSFLGVFASQDKKDETKVALYLWQAGLSLPERAFYFSAEPATKRVRDAFPAHVAKMLGFLGYDAARAQQAGAAVLAFEVKLAEVSLPMVKLRNPDAHYHPMSWAEVDALTPGLCWEAATRRAGAPPVTRVIVGQPDFLKALARILAETPAEDIRDYLRFQAISGYASILNATTAKAAFEFEGVVLTGAKQQRSLEERALKMQDGALGDLMGKEYVARRFSPAQRERFRLVCENVRTAFAARIRKLEWMDADTQAWALRKLAAIKLRVGYPDKFRGYEGVEIRADGLAQNLVNVSKWSRARTFARVGGSPEREEWGMRPYTVNAYYSPMNNEIVMPAAILAVPTYDGELLDDAVLYGFIACTIGHELTHGFDDSGRRFGPTGRLEQGWSPPTEKGFRDRCDLIVAQYDKEEPLPGIRVNGKLTLGENIADIGGVEIALDAFRTTEAYRSGQLIAGQTPLQRFFLAHAFAFAGNIRAETLRNRLLSDTHSPMPQRINVVLRNVDTFHEVFGTKPGDGMWLDPKDRVKIW
;
A
#
# COMPACT_ATOMS: atom_id res chain seq x y z
N MET A 1 -70.88 7.56 27.75
CA MET A 1 -69.93 6.48 27.33
C MET A 1 -68.60 7.09 27.06
N LEU A 2 -67.74 7.04 28.07
CA LEU A 2 -66.37 7.59 28.07
C LEU A 2 -65.46 6.57 27.39
N ARG A 3 -64.76 7.00 26.36
CA ARG A 3 -63.66 6.23 25.74
C ARG A 3 -62.34 6.76 26.29
N THR A 4 -61.65 5.95 27.07
CA THR A 4 -60.29 6.15 27.57
C THR A 4 -59.28 5.84 26.44
N PRO A 5 -58.26 6.67 26.14
CA PRO A 5 -57.18 6.27 25.26
C PRO A 5 -56.12 5.54 26.07
N CYS A 6 -55.79 4.31 25.67
CA CYS A 6 -54.60 3.58 26.10
C CYS A 6 -53.37 4.28 25.62
N LEU A 7 -52.61 4.85 26.55
CA LEU A 7 -51.24 5.35 26.32
C LEU A 7 -50.32 4.14 26.31
N ALA A 8 -49.92 3.70 25.10
CA ALA A 8 -48.87 2.70 24.93
C ALA A 8 -47.52 3.40 25.19
N LEU A 9 -46.96 3.14 26.37
CA LEU A 9 -45.59 3.54 26.75
C LEU A 9 -44.66 2.66 25.93
N MET A 10 -44.11 3.18 24.80
CA MET A 10 -42.99 2.57 24.14
C MET A 10 -41.75 2.83 25.01
N LEU A 11 -41.35 1.86 25.82
CA LEU A 11 -39.98 1.76 26.33
C LEU A 11 -39.07 1.49 25.15
N ALA A 12 -38.46 2.54 24.61
CA ALA A 12 -37.26 2.43 23.81
C ALA A 12 -36.15 2.02 24.76
N THR A 13 -35.89 0.73 24.88
CA THR A 13 -34.61 0.24 25.41
C THR A 13 -33.56 0.66 24.40
N ALA A 14 -32.90 1.80 24.67
CA ALA A 14 -31.61 2.10 24.07
C ALA A 14 -30.68 0.95 24.49
N LEU A 15 -30.45 0.00 23.59
CA LEU A 15 -29.31 -0.89 23.69
C LEU A 15 -28.10 0.04 23.76
N ALA A 16 -27.53 0.20 24.94
CA ALA A 16 -26.25 0.91 25.11
C ALA A 16 -25.27 0.23 24.13
N GLN A 17 -24.88 0.97 23.10
CA GLN A 17 -23.88 0.48 22.16
C GLN A 17 -22.64 0.17 22.99
N ALA A 18 -22.18 -1.09 22.96
CA ALA A 18 -21.05 -1.51 23.76
C ALA A 18 -19.85 -0.62 23.43
N ASP A 19 -19.18 -0.10 24.47
CA ASP A 19 -17.99 0.74 24.28
C ASP A 19 -16.94 -0.03 23.49
N LEU A 20 -16.58 0.49 22.33
CA LEU A 20 -15.73 -0.19 21.37
C LEU A 20 -14.37 -0.62 21.95
N VAL A 21 -13.78 0.23 22.78
CA VAL A 21 -12.44 -0.03 23.37
C VAL A 21 -12.55 -1.06 24.47
N GLU A 22 -13.54 -0.93 25.38
CA GLU A 22 -13.72 -1.84 26.51
C GLU A 22 -14.24 -3.21 26.07
N SER A 23 -15.14 -3.28 25.10
CA SER A 23 -15.71 -4.54 24.62
C SER A 23 -14.71 -5.49 23.95
N ASN A 24 -13.63 -4.94 23.42
CA ASN A 24 -12.60 -5.68 22.67
C ASN A 24 -11.47 -6.24 23.55
N ARG A 25 -11.38 -5.77 24.81
CA ARG A 25 -10.33 -6.17 25.74
C ARG A 25 -10.47 -7.62 26.21
N ASP A 26 -9.34 -8.31 26.29
CA ASP A 26 -9.20 -9.57 27.02
C ASP A 26 -8.61 -9.27 28.42
N THR A 27 -9.48 -9.21 29.42
CA THR A 27 -9.10 -8.87 30.80
C THR A 27 -8.36 -10.01 31.51
N GLU A 28 -8.32 -11.23 30.95
CA GLU A 28 -7.54 -12.35 31.49
C GLU A 28 -6.04 -12.19 31.19
N ILE A 29 -5.70 -11.39 30.20
CA ILE A 29 -4.32 -11.07 29.85
C ILE A 29 -3.92 -9.76 30.53
N ALA A 30 -2.89 -9.80 31.36
CA ALA A 30 -2.39 -8.57 32.00
C ALA A 30 -1.81 -7.60 30.95
N PRO A 31 -2.10 -6.28 31.03
CA PRO A 31 -1.57 -5.28 30.09
C PRO A 31 -0.04 -5.20 30.12
N THR A 32 0.58 -5.63 31.23
CA THR A 32 2.05 -5.67 31.39
C THR A 32 2.69 -6.89 30.77
N LYS A 33 1.91 -7.93 30.41
CA LYS A 33 2.40 -9.15 29.78
C LYS A 33 2.43 -9.04 28.26
N ASP A 34 1.31 -8.69 27.66
CA ASP A 34 1.11 -8.52 26.21
C ASP A 34 -0.03 -7.54 26.00
N PHE A 35 0.32 -6.29 25.64
CA PHE A 35 -0.66 -5.24 25.55
C PHE A 35 -1.56 -5.36 24.31
N TRP A 36 -1.00 -5.87 23.21
CA TRP A 36 -1.79 -6.09 21.99
C TRP A 36 -2.89 -7.13 22.22
N LEU A 37 -2.57 -8.28 22.87
CA LEU A 37 -3.56 -9.28 23.23
C LEU A 37 -4.54 -8.76 24.28
N HIS A 38 -4.05 -8.03 25.32
CA HIS A 38 -4.91 -7.42 26.31
C HIS A 38 -5.98 -6.51 25.68
N ALA A 39 -5.59 -5.66 24.74
CA ALA A 39 -6.49 -4.69 24.11
C ALA A 39 -7.42 -5.32 23.07
N ASN A 40 -7.01 -6.40 22.39
CA ASN A 40 -7.66 -6.92 21.19
C ASN A 40 -8.11 -8.37 21.26
N GLY A 41 -7.84 -9.07 22.37
CA GLY A 41 -8.04 -10.53 22.44
C GLY A 41 -9.48 -10.96 22.16
N ARG A 42 -10.48 -10.28 22.72
CA ARG A 42 -11.91 -10.58 22.46
C ARG A 42 -12.30 -10.25 21.03
N TRP A 43 -11.81 -9.12 20.49
CA TRP A 43 -12.07 -8.77 19.09
C TRP A 43 -11.50 -9.83 18.15
N ASN A 44 -10.26 -10.27 18.37
CA ASN A 44 -9.60 -11.29 17.56
C ASN A 44 -10.34 -12.64 17.59
N GLN A 45 -10.87 -13.04 18.75
CA GLN A 45 -11.68 -14.26 18.90
C GLN A 45 -13.02 -14.14 18.18
N ALA A 46 -13.68 -12.99 18.29
CA ALA A 46 -14.98 -12.73 17.67
C ALA A 46 -14.92 -12.55 16.15
N ASN A 47 -13.73 -12.22 15.60
CA ASN A 47 -13.51 -11.90 14.19
C ASN A 47 -12.48 -12.85 13.55
N PRO A 48 -12.79 -14.14 13.38
CA PRO A 48 -11.91 -15.08 12.69
C PRO A 48 -11.73 -14.68 11.22
N ILE A 49 -10.63 -15.13 10.61
CA ILE A 49 -10.36 -14.83 9.20
C ILE A 49 -11.39 -15.54 8.31
N PRO A 50 -12.19 -14.81 7.51
CA PRO A 50 -13.11 -15.40 6.54
C PRO A 50 -12.39 -16.32 5.55
N ALA A 51 -13.13 -17.28 4.95
CA ALA A 51 -12.55 -18.26 4.06
C ALA A 51 -11.94 -17.64 2.79
N ASP A 52 -12.49 -16.53 2.34
CA ASP A 52 -12.11 -15.77 1.14
C ASP A 52 -11.00 -14.73 1.40
N ARG A 53 -10.43 -14.71 2.60
CA ARG A 53 -9.39 -13.75 3.01
C ARG A 53 -8.19 -14.44 3.63
N SER A 54 -7.07 -13.73 3.60
CA SER A 54 -5.83 -14.14 4.27
C SER A 54 -5.51 -13.30 5.51
N VAL A 55 -6.17 -12.15 5.65
CA VAL A 55 -6.09 -11.23 6.80
C VAL A 55 -7.49 -10.73 7.11
N TYR A 56 -7.83 -10.62 8.39
CA TYR A 56 -9.00 -9.88 8.86
C TYR A 56 -8.61 -9.07 10.09
N ASN A 57 -8.67 -7.77 9.95
CA ASN A 57 -8.22 -6.79 10.96
C ASN A 57 -9.21 -5.61 11.03
N SER A 58 -8.97 -4.66 11.92
CA SER A 58 -9.80 -3.46 12.10
C SER A 58 -10.00 -2.69 10.78
N PHE A 59 -8.98 -2.59 9.92
CA PHE A 59 -9.09 -1.95 8.61
C PHE A 59 -9.97 -2.74 7.64
N ALA A 60 -9.82 -4.08 7.60
CA ALA A 60 -10.67 -4.94 6.77
C ALA A 60 -12.12 -4.93 7.23
N TRP A 61 -12.36 -4.86 8.54
CA TRP A 61 -13.69 -4.68 9.11
C TRP A 61 -14.33 -3.35 8.66
N GLN A 62 -13.57 -2.25 8.73
CA GLN A 62 -14.01 -0.96 8.24
C GLN A 62 -14.27 -0.96 6.72
N ASP A 63 -13.38 -1.60 5.95
CA ASP A 63 -13.51 -1.76 4.50
C ASP A 63 -14.82 -2.50 4.12
N ASP A 64 -15.26 -3.47 4.95
CA ASP A 64 -16.54 -4.15 4.73
C ASP A 64 -17.75 -3.23 4.92
N LEU A 65 -17.68 -2.24 5.80
CA LEU A 65 -18.73 -1.23 5.94
C LEU A 65 -18.77 -0.31 4.71
N ILE A 66 -17.59 0.12 4.25
CA ILE A 66 -17.46 0.97 3.06
C ILE A 66 -17.95 0.25 1.81
N LYS A 67 -17.65 -1.04 1.66
CA LYS A 67 -18.14 -1.85 0.53
C LYS A 67 -19.66 -1.85 0.41
N LYS A 68 -20.38 -1.86 1.53
CA LYS A 68 -21.85 -1.76 1.51
C LYS A 68 -22.31 -0.46 0.86
N ASP A 69 -21.61 0.65 1.14
CA ASP A 69 -21.91 1.93 0.50
C ASP A 69 -21.58 1.93 -0.98
N LEU A 70 -20.41 1.39 -1.36
CA LEU A 70 -20.00 1.33 -2.76
C LEU A 70 -20.96 0.45 -3.58
N LEU A 71 -21.46 -0.63 -3.00
CA LEU A 71 -22.49 -1.48 -3.62
C LEU A 71 -23.80 -0.72 -3.76
N ALA A 72 -24.23 0.02 -2.73
CA ALA A 72 -25.45 0.84 -2.78
C ALA A 72 -25.33 1.97 -3.84
N ILE A 73 -24.15 2.62 -3.93
CA ILE A 73 -23.88 3.61 -4.99
C ILE A 73 -24.04 2.97 -6.37
N ASN A 74 -23.44 1.81 -6.61
CA ASN A 74 -23.56 1.12 -7.89
C ASN A 74 -25.02 0.71 -8.21
N ALA A 75 -25.76 0.22 -7.21
CA ALA A 75 -27.18 -0.12 -7.38
C ALA A 75 -28.02 1.09 -7.80
N ASP A 76 -27.81 2.24 -7.14
CA ASP A 76 -28.50 3.48 -7.49
C ASP A 76 -28.14 3.97 -8.91
N LEU A 77 -26.86 3.89 -9.29
CA LEU A 77 -26.38 4.33 -10.61
C LEU A 77 -26.95 3.47 -11.74
N LEU A 78 -27.18 2.18 -11.49
CA LEU A 78 -27.77 1.27 -12.49
C LEU A 78 -29.19 1.68 -12.93
N VAL A 79 -29.97 2.30 -12.05
CA VAL A 79 -31.37 2.67 -12.29
C VAL A 79 -31.57 4.17 -12.52
N LYS A 80 -30.51 4.97 -12.37
CA LYS A 80 -30.56 6.43 -12.49
C LYS A 80 -30.78 6.86 -13.94
N LYS A 81 -31.96 7.42 -14.24
CA LYS A 81 -32.38 7.83 -15.62
C LYS A 81 -31.63 9.05 -16.13
N ASP A 82 -31.30 9.99 -15.25
CA ASP A 82 -30.64 11.27 -15.53
C ASP A 82 -29.15 11.25 -15.21
N ALA A 83 -28.53 10.07 -15.25
CA ALA A 83 -27.10 9.91 -14.98
C ALA A 83 -26.26 10.76 -15.92
N ASN A 84 -25.30 11.54 -15.37
CA ASN A 84 -24.30 12.27 -16.17
C ASN A 84 -23.29 11.32 -16.82
N GLY A 85 -22.35 11.88 -17.62
CA GLY A 85 -21.37 11.06 -18.35
C GLY A 85 -20.49 10.19 -17.44
N ASP A 86 -20.05 10.70 -16.28
CA ASP A 86 -19.22 9.96 -15.32
C ASP A 86 -20.02 8.87 -14.62
N GLN A 87 -21.25 9.16 -14.23
CA GLN A 87 -22.16 8.19 -13.62
C GLN A 87 -22.53 7.06 -14.59
N ARG A 88 -22.72 7.36 -15.88
CA ARG A 88 -22.91 6.34 -16.92
C ARG A 88 -21.68 5.45 -17.07
N ARG A 89 -20.44 6.03 -17.09
CA ARG A 89 -19.20 5.24 -17.13
C ARG A 89 -19.10 4.29 -15.94
N LEU A 90 -19.43 4.74 -14.73
CA LEU A 90 -19.44 3.87 -13.54
C LEU A 90 -20.47 2.74 -13.70
N ALA A 91 -21.71 3.04 -14.13
CA ALA A 91 -22.75 2.04 -14.31
C ALA A 91 -22.41 1.01 -15.40
N ASP A 92 -21.85 1.45 -16.53
CA ASP A 92 -21.45 0.56 -17.63
C ASP A 92 -20.25 -0.30 -17.26
N PHE A 93 -19.26 0.27 -16.57
CA PHE A 93 -18.14 -0.52 -16.04
C PHE A 93 -18.65 -1.58 -15.06
N TRP A 94 -19.55 -1.20 -14.14
CA TRP A 94 -20.13 -2.12 -13.16
C TRP A 94 -20.87 -3.28 -13.83
N ARG A 95 -21.70 -3.00 -14.87
CA ARG A 95 -22.35 -4.05 -15.67
C ARG A 95 -21.34 -5.00 -16.31
N SER A 96 -20.28 -4.45 -16.93
CA SER A 96 -19.23 -5.26 -17.55
C SER A 96 -18.47 -6.11 -16.53
N ALA A 97 -18.23 -5.59 -15.33
CA ALA A 97 -17.54 -6.30 -14.26
C ALA A 97 -18.39 -7.42 -13.65
N LEU A 98 -19.72 -7.24 -13.52
CA LEU A 98 -20.62 -8.32 -13.11
C LEU A 98 -20.77 -9.41 -14.17
N GLY A 99 -20.62 -9.06 -15.45
CA GLY A 99 -20.73 -10.00 -16.57
C GLY A 99 -19.47 -10.77 -16.90
N PHE A 100 -18.32 -10.47 -16.30
CA PHE A 100 -17.02 -10.98 -16.75
C PHE A 100 -16.89 -12.51 -16.66
N GLU A 101 -17.56 -13.16 -15.73
CA GLU A 101 -17.46 -14.63 -15.57
C GLU A 101 -17.90 -15.40 -16.83
N HIS A 102 -18.75 -14.78 -17.66
CA HIS A 102 -19.18 -15.30 -18.96
C HIS A 102 -18.40 -14.70 -20.14
N GLY A 103 -17.32 -13.99 -19.86
CA GLY A 103 -16.48 -13.36 -20.86
C GLY A 103 -15.72 -14.35 -21.73
N PRO A 104 -15.10 -13.89 -22.84
CA PRO A 104 -14.31 -14.72 -23.70
C PRO A 104 -13.01 -15.17 -23.00
N THR A 105 -12.51 -16.34 -23.38
CA THR A 105 -11.19 -16.82 -22.94
C THR A 105 -10.04 -16.07 -23.64
N GLU A 106 -10.36 -15.40 -24.74
CA GLU A 106 -9.40 -14.71 -25.59
C GLU A 106 -8.93 -13.39 -24.98
N LEU A 107 -7.64 -13.17 -25.06
CA LEU A 107 -7.04 -11.89 -24.68
C LEU A 107 -7.57 -10.74 -25.56
N PRO A 108 -7.51 -9.49 -25.07
CA PRO A 108 -7.82 -8.30 -25.88
C PRO A 108 -7.06 -8.29 -27.20
N ALA A 109 -7.68 -7.74 -28.25
CA ALA A 109 -7.17 -7.78 -29.62
C ALA A 109 -5.74 -7.23 -29.76
N GLY A 110 -5.41 -6.15 -29.06
CA GLY A 110 -4.06 -5.57 -29.06
C GLY A 110 -3.00 -6.56 -28.57
N LEU A 111 -3.27 -7.25 -27.45
CA LEU A 111 -2.37 -8.28 -26.92
C LEU A 111 -2.24 -9.47 -27.86
N ARG A 112 -3.35 -9.95 -28.45
CA ARG A 112 -3.30 -11.01 -29.47
C ARG A 112 -2.44 -10.63 -30.66
N GLY A 113 -2.52 -9.35 -31.09
CA GLY A 113 -1.67 -8.82 -32.17
C GLY A 113 -0.17 -8.80 -31.83
N VAL A 114 0.19 -8.55 -30.57
CA VAL A 114 1.59 -8.66 -30.10
C VAL A 114 2.04 -10.11 -30.06
N LEU A 115 1.21 -10.99 -29.47
CA LEU A 115 1.54 -12.43 -29.34
C LEU A 115 1.69 -13.12 -30.69
N ALA A 116 0.90 -12.75 -31.71
CA ALA A 116 0.99 -13.31 -33.05
C ALA A 116 2.34 -13.05 -33.73
N LYS A 117 3.04 -11.97 -33.35
CA LYS A 117 4.36 -11.60 -33.88
C LYS A 117 5.52 -12.08 -32.99
N LEU A 118 5.22 -12.65 -31.83
CA LEU A 118 6.25 -12.95 -30.85
C LEU A 118 7.25 -14.01 -31.34
N ASP A 119 6.84 -14.92 -32.20
CA ASP A 119 7.74 -15.94 -32.78
C ASP A 119 8.81 -15.34 -33.69
N GLU A 120 8.60 -14.12 -34.19
CA GLU A 120 9.58 -13.39 -35.00
C GLU A 120 10.69 -12.76 -34.12
N ALA A 121 10.46 -12.61 -32.80
CA ALA A 121 11.42 -12.03 -31.88
C ALA A 121 12.54 -13.05 -31.54
N LYS A 122 13.62 -13.00 -32.31
CA LYS A 122 14.76 -13.94 -32.20
C LYS A 122 16.04 -13.29 -31.67
N THR A 123 16.11 -11.97 -31.65
CA THR A 123 17.27 -11.22 -31.15
C THR A 123 16.97 -10.53 -29.82
N PRO A 124 17.98 -10.23 -29.00
CA PRO A 124 17.78 -9.48 -27.75
C PRO A 124 16.99 -8.18 -27.94
N GLN A 125 17.26 -7.41 -29.01
CA GLN A 125 16.51 -6.19 -29.32
C GLN A 125 15.05 -6.49 -29.65
N ALA A 126 14.77 -7.49 -30.46
CA ALA A 126 13.39 -7.84 -30.82
C ALA A 126 12.58 -8.33 -29.60
N LEU A 127 13.23 -9.03 -28.66
CA LEU A 127 12.61 -9.45 -27.39
C LEU A 127 12.34 -8.24 -26.46
N LEU A 128 13.26 -7.28 -26.39
CA LEU A 128 13.05 -6.01 -25.67
C LEU A 128 11.88 -5.22 -26.29
N ASP A 129 11.82 -5.16 -27.62
CA ASP A 129 10.73 -4.49 -28.34
C ASP A 129 9.37 -5.17 -28.12
N ALA A 130 9.34 -6.51 -28.08
CA ALA A 130 8.14 -7.26 -27.77
C ALA A 130 7.66 -7.03 -26.33
N SER A 131 8.60 -6.99 -25.36
CA SER A 131 8.33 -6.61 -23.98
C SER A 131 7.72 -5.20 -23.89
N ALA A 132 8.26 -4.25 -24.65
CA ALA A 132 7.74 -2.88 -24.72
C ALA A 132 6.33 -2.82 -25.35
N ALA A 133 6.07 -3.62 -26.38
CA ALA A 133 4.74 -3.72 -27.00
C ALA A 133 3.69 -4.30 -26.04
N LEU A 134 4.05 -5.33 -25.25
CA LEU A 134 3.19 -5.87 -24.19
C LEU A 134 2.91 -4.82 -23.11
N TYR A 135 3.93 -4.08 -22.69
CA TYR A 135 3.76 -2.98 -21.75
C TYR A 135 2.78 -1.93 -22.30
N ALA A 136 2.86 -1.59 -23.58
CA ALA A 136 1.92 -0.68 -24.22
C ALA A 136 0.46 -1.18 -24.21
N GLU A 137 0.24 -2.49 -24.17
CA GLU A 137 -1.09 -3.11 -24.04
C GLU A 137 -1.52 -3.33 -22.56
N GLY A 138 -0.71 -2.94 -21.58
CA GLY A 138 -1.09 -2.93 -20.16
C GLY A 138 -0.63 -4.17 -19.39
N THR A 139 0.30 -4.98 -19.92
CA THR A 139 0.87 -6.12 -19.19
C THR A 139 2.26 -5.81 -18.64
N GLY A 140 2.62 -6.50 -17.53
CA GLY A 140 3.98 -6.47 -17.01
C GLY A 140 4.97 -7.20 -17.90
N SER A 141 6.27 -6.90 -17.71
CA SER A 141 7.37 -7.61 -18.33
C SER A 141 8.68 -7.21 -17.64
N PHE A 142 9.85 -7.61 -18.20
CA PHE A 142 11.15 -7.14 -17.70
C PHE A 142 11.49 -5.69 -18.07
N LEU A 143 10.60 -4.96 -18.78
CA LEU A 143 10.75 -3.54 -19.06
C LEU A 143 10.14 -2.71 -17.93
N GLY A 144 10.95 -2.24 -17.01
CA GLY A 144 10.54 -1.29 -15.97
C GLY A 144 10.68 0.15 -16.48
N VAL A 145 9.61 0.72 -17.05
CA VAL A 145 9.57 2.12 -17.52
C VAL A 145 8.37 2.85 -16.92
N PHE A 146 8.60 4.04 -16.38
CA PHE A 146 7.53 4.89 -15.86
C PHE A 146 7.94 6.35 -15.85
N ALA A 147 6.97 7.25 -15.72
CA ALA A 147 7.21 8.68 -15.53
C ALA A 147 6.83 9.07 -14.10
N SER A 148 7.70 9.85 -13.47
CA SER A 148 7.52 10.38 -12.12
C SER A 148 8.22 11.72 -11.98
N GLN A 149 7.90 12.47 -10.94
CA GLN A 149 8.62 13.70 -10.60
C GLN A 149 10.12 13.41 -10.52
N ASP A 150 10.94 14.29 -11.09
CA ASP A 150 12.40 14.25 -10.95
C ASP A 150 12.76 14.55 -9.50
N LYS A 151 13.48 13.63 -8.85
CA LYS A 151 13.81 13.76 -7.42
C LYS A 151 14.73 14.95 -7.12
N LYS A 152 15.54 15.41 -8.09
CA LYS A 152 16.45 16.55 -7.93
C LYS A 152 16.00 17.82 -8.66
N ASP A 153 14.91 17.75 -9.41
CA ASP A 153 14.20 18.91 -9.96
C ASP A 153 12.69 18.69 -9.78
N GLU A 154 12.20 19.05 -8.63
CA GLU A 154 10.81 18.84 -8.22
C GLU A 154 9.78 19.59 -9.07
N THR A 155 10.23 20.42 -10.00
CA THR A 155 9.37 21.15 -10.94
C THR A 155 9.11 20.36 -12.24
N LYS A 156 9.82 19.24 -12.44
CA LYS A 156 9.79 18.44 -13.66
C LYS A 156 9.32 17.00 -13.42
N VAL A 157 8.74 16.43 -14.46
CA VAL A 157 8.50 14.97 -14.56
C VAL A 157 9.59 14.37 -15.44
N ALA A 158 10.23 13.33 -14.97
CA ALA A 158 11.26 12.59 -15.70
C ALA A 158 10.79 11.18 -16.08
N LEU A 159 11.41 10.61 -17.11
CA LEU A 159 11.28 9.20 -17.45
C LEU A 159 12.29 8.38 -16.65
N TYR A 160 11.85 7.24 -16.11
CA TYR A 160 12.68 6.33 -15.31
C TYR A 160 12.77 4.96 -15.97
N LEU A 161 13.96 4.33 -15.86
CA LEU A 161 14.17 2.90 -16.08
C LEU A 161 14.46 2.24 -14.72
N TRP A 162 13.81 1.09 -14.48
CA TRP A 162 13.84 0.43 -13.18
C TRP A 162 13.90 -1.09 -13.33
N GLN A 163 14.45 -1.80 -12.34
CA GLN A 163 14.39 -3.26 -12.30
C GLN A 163 12.94 -3.77 -12.33
N ALA A 164 12.68 -4.82 -13.08
CA ALA A 164 11.36 -5.43 -13.25
C ALA A 164 11.48 -6.89 -13.69
N GLY A 165 10.36 -7.60 -13.80
CA GLY A 165 10.26 -8.90 -14.44
C GLY A 165 10.10 -10.09 -13.52
N LEU A 166 9.97 -9.89 -12.20
CA LEU A 166 9.70 -10.96 -11.26
C LEU A 166 8.19 -11.13 -11.07
N SER A 167 7.70 -12.38 -11.12
CA SER A 167 6.29 -12.72 -10.89
C SER A 167 6.01 -13.08 -9.43
N LEU A 168 7.00 -13.63 -8.71
CA LEU A 168 6.89 -13.85 -7.27
C LEU A 168 7.13 -12.54 -6.50
N PRO A 169 6.59 -12.39 -5.27
CA PRO A 169 6.51 -11.08 -4.58
C PRO A 169 7.85 -10.37 -4.34
N GLU A 170 8.94 -11.11 -4.16
CA GLU A 170 10.26 -10.57 -3.89
C GLU A 170 11.35 -11.57 -4.33
N ARG A 171 12.55 -11.05 -4.63
CA ARG A 171 13.67 -11.89 -5.09
C ARG A 171 14.00 -13.05 -4.16
N ALA A 172 13.81 -12.90 -2.86
CA ALA A 172 14.09 -13.95 -1.87
C ALA A 172 13.27 -15.22 -2.10
N PHE A 173 12.09 -15.15 -2.75
CA PHE A 173 11.28 -16.31 -3.08
C PHE A 173 12.00 -17.29 -4.02
N TYR A 174 12.90 -16.78 -4.87
CA TYR A 174 13.66 -17.59 -5.83
C TYR A 174 14.80 -18.37 -5.19
N PHE A 175 15.28 -17.97 -3.99
CA PHE A 175 16.47 -18.52 -3.36
C PHE A 175 16.24 -19.13 -1.98
N SER A 176 15.16 -18.75 -1.28
CA SER A 176 14.92 -19.19 0.09
C SER A 176 14.84 -20.71 0.20
N ALA A 177 15.54 -21.25 1.20
CA ALA A 177 15.47 -22.65 1.60
C ALA A 177 14.35 -22.91 2.61
N GLU A 178 13.67 -21.86 3.09
CA GLU A 178 12.55 -22.00 4.04
C GLU A 178 11.44 -22.83 3.39
N PRO A 179 10.96 -23.91 4.06
CA PRO A 179 10.12 -24.93 3.41
C PRO A 179 8.83 -24.40 2.75
N ALA A 180 8.18 -23.40 3.36
CA ALA A 180 6.93 -22.88 2.79
C ALA A 180 7.18 -21.90 1.64
N THR A 181 8.22 -21.07 1.71
CA THR A 181 8.65 -20.22 0.59
C THR A 181 9.12 -21.10 -0.59
N LYS A 182 9.84 -22.16 -0.29
CA LYS A 182 10.23 -23.16 -1.30
C LYS A 182 9.01 -23.81 -1.97
N ARG A 183 7.96 -24.17 -1.22
CA ARG A 183 6.71 -24.71 -1.81
C ARG A 183 6.05 -23.76 -2.80
N VAL A 184 6.05 -22.43 -2.50
CA VAL A 184 5.52 -21.42 -3.44
C VAL A 184 6.32 -21.45 -4.74
N ARG A 185 7.66 -21.41 -4.64
CA ARG A 185 8.55 -21.48 -5.82
C ARG A 185 8.38 -22.78 -6.61
N ASP A 186 8.28 -23.93 -5.92
CA ASP A 186 8.14 -25.23 -6.57
C ASP A 186 6.77 -25.39 -7.27
N ALA A 187 5.73 -24.70 -6.80
CA ALA A 187 4.41 -24.68 -7.42
C ALA A 187 4.30 -23.72 -8.61
N PHE A 188 5.21 -22.76 -8.73
CA PHE A 188 5.15 -21.72 -9.75
C PHE A 188 5.23 -22.27 -11.20
N PRO A 189 6.12 -23.23 -11.58
CA PRO A 189 6.15 -23.78 -12.94
C PRO A 189 4.83 -24.42 -13.37
N ALA A 190 4.13 -25.10 -12.45
CA ALA A 190 2.83 -25.71 -12.75
C ALA A 190 1.74 -24.63 -12.97
N HIS A 191 1.79 -23.53 -12.22
CA HIS A 191 0.94 -22.37 -12.47
C HIS A 191 1.20 -21.76 -13.86
N VAL A 192 2.47 -21.52 -14.21
CA VAL A 192 2.86 -21.02 -15.54
C VAL A 192 2.34 -21.93 -16.65
N ALA A 193 2.54 -23.23 -16.51
CA ALA A 193 2.05 -24.21 -17.48
C ALA A 193 0.53 -24.15 -17.66
N LYS A 194 -0.21 -24.02 -16.56
CA LYS A 194 -1.68 -23.87 -16.58
C LYS A 194 -2.11 -22.60 -17.31
N MET A 195 -1.43 -21.47 -17.08
CA MET A 195 -1.70 -20.21 -17.76
C MET A 195 -1.41 -20.32 -19.27
N LEU A 196 -0.27 -20.89 -19.66
CA LEU A 196 0.10 -21.08 -21.07
C LEU A 196 -0.85 -22.06 -21.81
N GLY A 197 -1.45 -23.01 -21.09
CA GLY A 197 -2.51 -23.87 -21.63
C GLY A 197 -3.70 -23.07 -22.18
N PHE A 198 -4.06 -21.94 -21.60
CA PHE A 198 -5.10 -21.03 -22.13
C PHE A 198 -4.69 -20.34 -23.45
N LEU A 199 -3.40 -20.35 -23.79
CA LEU A 199 -2.87 -19.86 -25.06
C LEU A 199 -2.65 -20.98 -26.10
N GLY A 200 -3.13 -22.21 -25.82
CA GLY A 200 -3.07 -23.34 -26.77
C GLY A 200 -1.84 -24.22 -26.66
N TYR A 201 -1.02 -24.10 -25.62
CA TYR A 201 0.08 -25.03 -25.38
C TYR A 201 -0.47 -26.41 -24.99
N ASP A 202 0.06 -27.45 -25.56
CA ASP A 202 -0.17 -28.82 -25.08
C ASP A 202 0.51 -29.04 -23.71
N ALA A 203 0.13 -30.10 -23.02
CA ALA A 203 0.58 -30.32 -21.63
C ALA A 203 2.11 -30.49 -21.52
N ALA A 204 2.76 -31.14 -22.45
CA ALA A 204 4.21 -31.40 -22.44
C ALA A 204 4.98 -30.08 -22.68
N ARG A 205 4.57 -29.32 -23.71
CA ARG A 205 5.15 -28.03 -24.05
C ARG A 205 4.93 -27.01 -22.95
N ALA A 206 3.73 -26.96 -22.34
CA ALA A 206 3.41 -26.07 -21.23
C ALA A 206 4.29 -26.35 -19.99
N GLN A 207 4.54 -27.64 -19.69
CA GLN A 207 5.40 -28.05 -18.58
C GLN A 207 6.86 -27.62 -18.80
N GLN A 208 7.39 -27.82 -20.00
CA GLN A 208 8.72 -27.35 -20.40
C GLN A 208 8.83 -25.82 -20.25
N ALA A 209 7.85 -25.09 -20.79
CA ALA A 209 7.79 -23.63 -20.69
C ALA A 209 7.72 -23.13 -19.24
N GLY A 210 6.97 -23.83 -18.38
CA GLY A 210 6.89 -23.48 -16.95
C GLY A 210 8.25 -23.53 -16.27
N ALA A 211 9.04 -24.56 -16.54
CA ALA A 211 10.41 -24.69 -16.02
C ALA A 211 11.35 -23.61 -16.61
N ALA A 212 11.23 -23.31 -17.91
CA ALA A 212 12.03 -22.29 -18.58
C ALA A 212 11.74 -20.88 -18.05
N VAL A 213 10.47 -20.56 -17.81
CA VAL A 213 10.04 -19.27 -17.20
C VAL A 213 10.63 -19.10 -15.81
N LEU A 214 10.54 -20.12 -14.94
CA LEU A 214 11.18 -20.04 -13.62
C LEU A 214 12.69 -19.84 -13.75
N ALA A 215 13.37 -20.57 -14.63
CA ALA A 215 14.82 -20.44 -14.84
C ALA A 215 15.20 -19.03 -15.34
N PHE A 216 14.40 -18.43 -16.20
CA PHE A 216 14.60 -17.05 -16.65
C PHE A 216 14.40 -16.04 -15.50
N GLU A 217 13.35 -16.19 -14.73
CA GLU A 217 13.08 -15.29 -13.59
C GLU A 217 14.12 -15.43 -12.46
N VAL A 218 14.71 -16.62 -12.25
CA VAL A 218 15.84 -16.82 -11.35
C VAL A 218 17.03 -15.94 -11.77
N LYS A 219 17.39 -15.91 -13.08
CA LYS A 219 18.46 -15.04 -13.58
C LYS A 219 18.14 -13.55 -13.33
N LEU A 220 16.88 -13.12 -13.50
CA LEU A 220 16.47 -11.76 -13.19
C LEU A 220 16.54 -11.47 -11.69
N ALA A 221 16.14 -12.42 -10.85
CA ALA A 221 16.18 -12.29 -9.39
C ALA A 221 17.62 -12.20 -8.85
N GLU A 222 18.58 -12.92 -9.46
CA GLU A 222 20.01 -12.84 -9.10
C GLU A 222 20.56 -11.42 -9.19
N VAL A 223 20.12 -10.67 -10.21
CA VAL A 223 20.62 -9.31 -10.48
C VAL A 223 19.71 -8.21 -9.96
N SER A 224 18.55 -8.55 -9.43
CA SER A 224 17.63 -7.61 -8.79
C SER A 224 18.09 -7.26 -7.39
N LEU A 225 17.96 -6.00 -7.00
CA LEU A 225 18.21 -5.56 -5.62
C LEU A 225 17.04 -5.97 -4.70
N PRO A 226 17.33 -6.40 -3.46
CA PRO A 226 16.29 -6.66 -2.47
C PRO A 226 15.62 -5.35 -2.02
N MET A 227 14.37 -5.45 -1.55
CA MET A 227 13.56 -4.31 -1.11
C MET A 227 14.28 -3.39 -0.12
N VAL A 228 15.04 -3.94 0.84
CA VAL A 228 15.79 -3.16 1.82
C VAL A 228 16.81 -2.21 1.18
N LYS A 229 17.42 -2.58 0.04
CA LYS A 229 18.38 -1.71 -0.67
C LYS A 229 17.67 -0.65 -1.52
N LEU A 230 16.42 -0.91 -1.95
CA LEU A 230 15.64 0.05 -2.74
C LEU A 230 15.14 1.24 -1.92
N ARG A 231 15.22 1.19 -0.59
CA ARG A 231 14.79 2.28 0.31
C ARG A 231 15.66 3.54 0.25
N ASN A 232 16.91 3.47 -0.23
CA ASN A 232 17.78 4.64 -0.34
C ASN A 232 17.54 5.40 -1.66
N PRO A 233 16.85 6.56 -1.65
CA PRO A 233 16.51 7.27 -2.89
C PRO A 233 17.72 7.84 -3.63
N ASP A 234 18.82 8.16 -2.95
CA ASP A 234 20.04 8.68 -3.58
C ASP A 234 20.75 7.60 -4.41
N ALA A 235 20.75 6.34 -3.91
CA ALA A 235 21.39 5.21 -4.59
C ALA A 235 20.71 4.81 -5.90
N HIS A 236 19.55 5.42 -6.23
CA HIS A 236 18.74 5.08 -7.39
C HIS A 236 18.42 6.29 -8.27
N TYR A 237 19.34 7.26 -8.30
CA TYR A 237 19.20 8.46 -9.11
C TYR A 237 20.42 8.63 -10.02
N HIS A 238 20.38 8.02 -11.22
CA HIS A 238 21.43 8.08 -12.22
C HIS A 238 20.88 8.68 -13.51
N PRO A 239 20.92 10.01 -13.69
CA PRO A 239 20.51 10.63 -14.93
C PRO A 239 21.52 10.30 -16.04
N MET A 240 21.05 9.69 -17.14
CA MET A 240 21.86 9.24 -18.26
C MET A 240 21.25 9.71 -19.58
N SER A 241 22.11 10.01 -20.56
CA SER A 241 21.74 10.10 -21.96
C SER A 241 21.48 8.70 -22.54
N TRP A 242 20.76 8.62 -23.65
CA TRP A 242 20.56 7.34 -24.33
C TRP A 242 21.89 6.70 -24.78
N ALA A 243 22.86 7.50 -25.22
CA ALA A 243 24.20 6.99 -25.57
C ALA A 243 24.90 6.31 -24.38
N GLU A 244 24.76 6.84 -23.18
CA GLU A 244 25.30 6.23 -21.95
C GLU A 244 24.55 4.94 -21.59
N VAL A 245 23.21 4.90 -21.76
CA VAL A 245 22.42 3.68 -21.53
C VAL A 245 22.78 2.59 -22.55
N ASP A 246 22.91 2.95 -23.82
CA ASP A 246 23.30 2.02 -24.88
C ASP A 246 24.73 1.50 -24.69
N ALA A 247 25.63 2.32 -24.17
CA ALA A 247 26.99 1.90 -23.81
C ALA A 247 27.01 0.88 -22.64
N LEU A 248 26.06 0.97 -21.69
CA LEU A 248 25.90 -0.04 -20.62
C LEU A 248 25.32 -1.36 -21.16
N THR A 249 24.59 -1.32 -22.27
CA THR A 249 23.79 -2.44 -22.80
C THR A 249 24.03 -2.62 -24.30
N PRO A 250 25.27 -2.98 -24.72
CA PRO A 250 25.64 -3.11 -26.12
C PRO A 250 24.67 -4.02 -26.88
N GLY A 251 24.19 -3.56 -28.04
CA GLY A 251 23.26 -4.29 -28.89
C GLY A 251 21.78 -4.08 -28.54
N LEU A 252 21.46 -3.24 -27.54
CA LEU A 252 20.10 -2.81 -27.22
C LEU A 252 19.94 -1.31 -27.44
N CYS A 253 18.80 -0.90 -28.01
CA CYS A 253 18.36 0.47 -28.13
C CYS A 253 17.16 0.71 -27.22
N TRP A 254 17.43 1.21 -26.02
CA TRP A 254 16.41 1.47 -25.00
C TRP A 254 15.48 2.62 -25.37
N GLU A 255 15.98 3.64 -26.08
CA GLU A 255 15.14 4.72 -26.58
C GLU A 255 14.03 4.17 -27.49
N ALA A 256 14.37 3.30 -28.45
CA ALA A 256 13.38 2.71 -29.33
C ALA A 256 12.33 1.87 -28.56
N ALA A 257 12.77 1.06 -27.59
CA ALA A 257 11.88 0.27 -26.74
C ALA A 257 10.95 1.14 -25.90
N THR A 258 11.46 2.18 -25.22
CA THR A 258 10.63 3.07 -24.41
C THR A 258 9.62 3.85 -25.24
N ARG A 259 10.00 4.27 -26.46
CA ARG A 259 9.07 4.89 -27.41
C ARG A 259 7.97 3.93 -27.85
N ARG A 260 8.31 2.66 -28.09
CA ARG A 260 7.33 1.60 -28.38
C ARG A 260 6.38 1.36 -27.20
N ALA A 261 6.86 1.51 -25.97
CA ALA A 261 6.04 1.48 -24.76
C ALA A 261 5.12 2.70 -24.58
N GLY A 262 5.23 3.70 -25.46
CA GLY A 262 4.42 4.93 -25.47
C GLY A 262 5.07 6.13 -24.77
N ALA A 263 6.34 6.04 -24.35
CA ALA A 263 7.04 7.18 -23.75
C ALA A 263 7.36 8.26 -24.81
N PRO A 264 7.34 9.56 -24.46
CA PRO A 264 7.73 10.64 -25.35
C PRO A 264 9.25 10.64 -25.60
N PRO A 265 9.73 11.35 -26.64
CA PRO A 265 11.16 11.57 -26.81
C PRO A 265 11.72 12.39 -25.66
N VAL A 266 12.84 11.93 -25.10
CA VAL A 266 13.59 12.64 -24.07
C VAL A 266 15.08 12.58 -24.37
N THR A 267 15.84 13.60 -23.94
CA THR A 267 17.29 13.63 -24.13
C THR A 267 18.05 12.86 -23.03
N ARG A 268 17.39 12.65 -21.89
CA ARG A 268 17.94 11.89 -20.77
C ARG A 268 16.84 11.09 -20.05
N VAL A 269 17.27 10.03 -19.41
CA VAL A 269 16.42 9.15 -18.58
C VAL A 269 17.08 8.95 -17.22
N ILE A 270 16.30 8.73 -16.17
CA ILE A 270 16.85 8.37 -14.85
C ILE A 270 16.86 6.86 -14.74
N VAL A 271 18.05 6.29 -14.61
CA VAL A 271 18.25 4.86 -14.42
C VAL A 271 18.34 4.56 -12.92
N GLY A 272 17.42 3.75 -12.41
CA GLY A 272 17.41 3.38 -11.00
C GLY A 272 18.53 2.41 -10.64
N GLN A 273 18.73 1.38 -11.46
CA GLN A 273 19.70 0.31 -11.23
C GLN A 273 20.50 0.04 -12.51
N PRO A 274 21.62 0.77 -12.76
CA PRO A 274 22.45 0.58 -13.95
C PRO A 274 22.99 -0.85 -14.08
N ASP A 275 23.41 -1.49 -12.98
CA ASP A 275 23.92 -2.86 -12.98
C ASP A 275 22.85 -3.88 -13.40
N PHE A 276 21.57 -3.65 -13.03
CA PHE A 276 20.46 -4.49 -13.49
C PHE A 276 20.30 -4.40 -15.01
N LEU A 277 20.32 -3.20 -15.59
CA LEU A 277 20.20 -3.03 -17.04
C LEU A 277 21.34 -3.73 -17.80
N LYS A 278 22.57 -3.55 -17.31
CA LYS A 278 23.75 -4.21 -17.86
C LYS A 278 23.63 -5.75 -17.81
N ALA A 279 23.17 -6.28 -16.68
CA ALA A 279 22.95 -7.71 -16.51
C ALA A 279 21.79 -8.22 -17.36
N LEU A 280 20.70 -7.46 -17.47
CA LEU A 280 19.55 -7.81 -18.32
C LEU A 280 19.97 -7.96 -19.79
N ALA A 281 20.79 -7.05 -20.32
CA ALA A 281 21.30 -7.16 -21.70
C ALA A 281 22.03 -8.49 -21.94
N ARG A 282 22.88 -8.90 -20.98
CA ARG A 282 23.57 -10.20 -21.03
C ARG A 282 22.57 -11.37 -20.92
N ILE A 283 21.62 -11.31 -19.99
CA ILE A 283 20.61 -12.36 -19.80
C ILE A 283 19.80 -12.56 -21.10
N LEU A 284 19.40 -11.47 -21.76
CA LEU A 284 18.67 -11.53 -23.03
C LEU A 284 19.51 -12.14 -24.16
N ALA A 285 20.84 -11.94 -24.16
CA ALA A 285 21.74 -12.50 -25.16
C ALA A 285 22.06 -13.99 -24.92
N GLU A 286 22.15 -14.41 -23.66
CA GLU A 286 22.58 -15.78 -23.27
C GLU A 286 21.40 -16.73 -23.05
N THR A 287 20.15 -16.25 -22.96
CA THR A 287 18.97 -17.10 -22.78
C THR A 287 18.36 -17.44 -24.12
N PRO A 288 17.98 -18.72 -24.38
CA PRO A 288 17.27 -19.07 -25.60
C PRO A 288 16.05 -18.16 -25.83
N ALA A 289 15.95 -17.60 -27.03
CA ALA A 289 14.88 -16.70 -27.38
C ALA A 289 13.46 -17.29 -27.16
N GLU A 290 13.34 -18.62 -27.29
CA GLU A 290 12.10 -19.34 -27.03
C GLU A 290 11.67 -19.23 -25.54
N ASP A 291 12.59 -19.40 -24.61
CA ASP A 291 12.33 -19.33 -23.18
C ASP A 291 11.83 -17.92 -22.79
N ILE A 292 12.42 -16.88 -23.38
CA ILE A 292 12.01 -15.50 -23.18
C ILE A 292 10.63 -15.23 -23.81
N ARG A 293 10.35 -15.81 -24.98
CA ARG A 293 9.00 -15.71 -25.59
C ARG A 293 7.95 -16.40 -24.73
N ASP A 294 8.26 -17.56 -24.13
CA ASP A 294 7.37 -18.24 -23.19
C ASP A 294 7.09 -17.38 -21.95
N TYR A 295 8.12 -16.74 -21.40
CA TYR A 295 7.96 -15.78 -20.32
C TYR A 295 7.03 -14.62 -20.74
N LEU A 296 7.24 -14.01 -21.91
CA LEU A 296 6.41 -12.91 -22.40
C LEU A 296 4.94 -13.34 -22.62
N ARG A 297 4.70 -14.57 -23.12
CA ARG A 297 3.35 -15.12 -23.23
C ARG A 297 2.71 -15.36 -21.87
N PHE A 298 3.48 -15.88 -20.92
CA PHE A 298 3.01 -16.03 -19.54
C PHE A 298 2.63 -14.68 -18.93
N GLN A 299 3.47 -13.65 -19.07
CA GLN A 299 3.16 -12.31 -18.57
C GLN A 299 1.87 -11.75 -19.21
N ALA A 300 1.66 -11.97 -20.49
CA ALA A 300 0.47 -11.51 -21.18
C ALA A 300 -0.82 -12.17 -20.64
N ILE A 301 -0.85 -13.48 -20.47
CA ILE A 301 -2.04 -14.18 -19.95
C ILE A 301 -2.22 -13.95 -18.45
N SER A 302 -1.16 -13.96 -17.65
CA SER A 302 -1.21 -13.76 -16.21
C SER A 302 -1.79 -12.38 -15.85
N GLY A 303 -1.42 -11.32 -16.59
CA GLY A 303 -1.95 -9.98 -16.39
C GLY A 303 -3.47 -9.86 -16.59
N TYR A 304 -4.08 -10.80 -17.29
CA TYR A 304 -5.52 -10.79 -17.60
C TYR A 304 -6.30 -11.97 -17.05
N ALA A 305 -5.66 -13.03 -16.58
CA ALA A 305 -6.31 -14.28 -16.18
C ALA A 305 -7.43 -14.06 -15.16
N SER A 306 -7.24 -13.17 -14.19
CA SER A 306 -8.22 -12.89 -13.12
C SER A 306 -9.48 -12.13 -13.59
N ILE A 307 -9.49 -11.62 -14.85
CA ILE A 307 -10.52 -10.71 -15.36
C ILE A 307 -11.10 -11.10 -16.73
N LEU A 308 -10.65 -12.21 -17.33
CA LEU A 308 -11.21 -12.69 -18.62
C LEU A 308 -12.55 -13.41 -18.42
N ASN A 309 -12.54 -14.47 -17.61
CA ASN A 309 -13.75 -15.26 -17.29
C ASN A 309 -13.55 -16.08 -16.02
N ALA A 310 -14.60 -16.80 -15.59
CA ALA A 310 -14.56 -17.64 -14.38
C ALA A 310 -13.45 -18.69 -14.38
N THR A 311 -13.18 -19.34 -15.54
CA THR A 311 -12.21 -20.44 -15.65
C THR A 311 -10.79 -19.94 -15.44
N THR A 312 -10.38 -18.87 -16.13
CA THR A 312 -9.06 -18.28 -15.98
C THR A 312 -8.87 -17.63 -14.62
N ALA A 313 -9.92 -16.96 -14.10
CA ALA A 313 -9.89 -16.35 -12.76
C ALA A 313 -9.74 -17.41 -11.65
N LYS A 314 -10.39 -18.57 -11.77
CA LYS A 314 -10.20 -19.69 -10.85
C LYS A 314 -8.77 -20.24 -10.91
N ALA A 315 -8.22 -20.40 -12.11
CA ALA A 315 -6.86 -20.89 -12.28
C ALA A 315 -5.81 -19.94 -11.71
N ALA A 316 -5.98 -18.62 -11.85
CA ALA A 316 -5.13 -17.62 -11.22
C ALA A 316 -5.25 -17.68 -9.67
N PHE A 317 -6.48 -17.78 -9.15
CA PHE A 317 -6.72 -17.87 -7.70
C PHE A 317 -6.10 -19.10 -7.05
N GLU A 318 -6.05 -20.24 -7.73
CA GLU A 318 -5.43 -21.47 -7.19
C GLU A 318 -3.95 -21.28 -6.82
N PHE A 319 -3.23 -20.40 -7.51
CA PHE A 319 -1.86 -20.04 -7.13
C PHE A 319 -1.82 -18.78 -6.27
N GLU A 320 -2.33 -17.66 -6.74
CA GLU A 320 -2.24 -16.36 -6.09
C GLU A 320 -3.01 -16.30 -4.75
N GLY A 321 -4.18 -16.91 -4.71
CA GLY A 321 -5.01 -16.97 -3.52
C GLY A 321 -4.62 -18.11 -2.58
N VAL A 322 -4.61 -19.35 -3.09
CA VAL A 322 -4.43 -20.54 -2.24
C VAL A 322 -2.96 -20.76 -1.89
N VAL A 323 -2.09 -20.87 -2.89
CA VAL A 323 -0.67 -21.22 -2.64
C VAL A 323 0.07 -20.06 -2.01
N LEU A 324 -0.08 -18.85 -2.55
CA LEU A 324 0.69 -17.70 -2.11
C LEU A 324 0.15 -17.08 -0.81
N THR A 325 -1.17 -16.98 -0.62
CA THR A 325 -1.75 -16.24 0.52
C THR A 325 -2.54 -17.09 1.51
N GLY A 326 -2.79 -18.36 1.20
CA GLY A 326 -3.52 -19.29 2.07
C GLY A 326 -5.04 -19.04 2.12
N ALA A 327 -5.60 -18.22 1.23
CA ALA A 327 -7.05 -18.05 1.12
C ALA A 327 -7.70 -19.37 0.69
N LYS A 328 -8.87 -19.68 1.27
CA LYS A 328 -9.55 -20.97 1.02
C LYS A 328 -10.63 -20.88 -0.04
N GLN A 329 -11.10 -19.68 -0.32
CA GLN A 329 -12.20 -19.40 -1.23
C GLN A 329 -11.94 -18.09 -1.97
N GLN A 330 -12.40 -17.99 -3.21
CA GLN A 330 -12.41 -16.75 -3.97
C GLN A 330 -13.46 -15.78 -3.40
N ARG A 331 -13.21 -14.49 -3.44
CA ARG A 331 -14.19 -13.47 -3.05
C ARG A 331 -15.43 -13.50 -3.95
N SER A 332 -16.54 -12.95 -3.46
CA SER A 332 -17.77 -12.84 -4.25
C SER A 332 -17.51 -12.08 -5.56
N LEU A 333 -18.41 -12.27 -6.52
CA LEU A 333 -18.34 -11.57 -7.81
C LEU A 333 -18.40 -10.06 -7.61
N GLU A 334 -19.28 -9.59 -6.72
CA GLU A 334 -19.44 -8.17 -6.43
C GLU A 334 -18.17 -7.56 -5.79
N GLU A 335 -17.53 -8.27 -4.86
CA GLU A 335 -16.27 -7.78 -4.26
C GLU A 335 -15.14 -7.71 -5.30
N ARG A 336 -15.07 -8.69 -6.20
CA ARG A 336 -14.11 -8.67 -7.31
C ARG A 336 -14.41 -7.54 -8.28
N ALA A 337 -15.66 -7.31 -8.61
CA ALA A 337 -16.13 -6.21 -9.47
C ALA A 337 -15.81 -4.84 -8.85
N LEU A 338 -16.04 -4.65 -7.54
CA LEU A 338 -15.65 -3.43 -6.82
C LEU A 338 -14.15 -3.18 -6.91
N LYS A 339 -13.32 -4.20 -6.71
CA LYS A 339 -11.86 -4.08 -6.82
C LYS A 339 -11.41 -3.67 -8.22
N MET A 340 -12.04 -4.24 -9.27
CA MET A 340 -11.76 -3.87 -10.66
C MET A 340 -12.19 -2.42 -10.94
N GLN A 341 -13.34 -2.01 -10.46
CA GLN A 341 -13.87 -0.65 -10.62
C GLN A 341 -13.02 0.38 -9.87
N ASP A 342 -12.55 0.05 -8.66
CA ASP A 342 -11.62 0.89 -7.89
C ASP A 342 -10.32 1.13 -8.67
N GLY A 343 -9.70 0.08 -9.20
CA GLY A 343 -8.49 0.19 -10.01
C GLY A 343 -8.67 1.01 -11.30
N ALA A 344 -9.86 0.95 -11.91
CA ALA A 344 -10.14 1.61 -13.18
C ALA A 344 -10.69 3.04 -13.00
N LEU A 345 -11.77 3.20 -12.25
CA LEU A 345 -12.58 4.42 -12.17
C LEU A 345 -12.74 4.93 -10.73
N GLY A 346 -11.80 4.59 -9.85
CA GLY A 346 -11.89 4.87 -8.42
C GLY A 346 -12.08 6.36 -8.07
N ASP A 347 -11.54 7.30 -8.86
CA ASP A 347 -11.76 8.73 -8.62
C ASP A 347 -13.22 9.14 -8.83
N LEU A 348 -13.89 8.58 -9.84
CA LEU A 348 -15.32 8.82 -10.06
C LEU A 348 -16.16 8.24 -8.92
N MET A 349 -15.84 7.02 -8.48
CA MET A 349 -16.49 6.41 -7.33
C MET A 349 -16.22 7.20 -6.04
N GLY A 350 -15.00 7.71 -5.86
CA GLY A 350 -14.64 8.57 -4.73
C GLY A 350 -15.48 9.85 -4.64
N LYS A 351 -15.80 10.46 -5.76
CA LYS A 351 -16.69 11.62 -5.84
C LYS A 351 -18.12 11.29 -5.36
N GLU A 352 -18.68 10.14 -5.80
CA GLU A 352 -20.01 9.68 -5.36
C GLU A 352 -20.02 9.29 -3.88
N TYR A 353 -18.96 8.66 -3.38
CA TYR A 353 -18.80 8.27 -1.98
C TYR A 353 -18.79 9.50 -1.05
N VAL A 354 -17.93 10.49 -1.34
CA VAL A 354 -17.78 11.70 -0.53
C VAL A 354 -19.10 12.48 -0.45
N ALA A 355 -19.81 12.61 -1.56
CA ALA A 355 -21.10 13.30 -1.59
C ALA A 355 -22.15 12.70 -0.61
N ARG A 356 -21.97 11.43 -0.23
CA ARG A 356 -22.89 10.72 0.68
C ARG A 356 -22.38 10.62 2.12
N ARG A 357 -21.06 10.55 2.32
CA ARG A 357 -20.47 10.04 3.58
C ARG A 357 -19.51 10.98 4.29
N PHE A 358 -19.10 12.06 3.69
CA PHE A 358 -18.11 12.93 4.33
C PHE A 358 -18.41 14.41 4.14
N SER A 359 -18.88 15.05 5.18
CA SER A 359 -19.30 16.45 5.13
C SER A 359 -18.11 17.42 5.21
N PRO A 360 -18.27 18.66 4.71
CA PRO A 360 -17.26 19.72 4.90
C PRO A 360 -16.94 20.01 6.39
N ALA A 361 -17.92 19.85 7.28
CA ALA A 361 -17.71 20.04 8.73
C ALA A 361 -16.80 18.95 9.32
N GLN A 362 -16.97 17.68 8.91
CA GLN A 362 -16.05 16.61 9.29
C GLN A 362 -14.65 16.87 8.76
N ARG A 363 -14.52 17.28 7.49
CA ARG A 363 -13.23 17.65 6.89
C ARG A 363 -12.49 18.70 7.74
N GLU A 364 -13.18 19.75 8.13
CA GLU A 364 -12.58 20.81 8.94
C GLU A 364 -12.20 20.34 10.36
N ARG A 365 -13.04 19.54 11.01
CA ARG A 365 -12.72 18.94 12.32
C ARG A 365 -11.41 18.15 12.24
N PHE A 366 -11.25 17.27 11.25
CA PHE A 366 -10.05 16.46 11.11
C PHE A 366 -8.83 17.28 10.68
N ARG A 367 -9.03 18.37 9.90
CA ARG A 367 -7.96 19.29 9.57
C ARG A 367 -7.37 19.95 10.84
N LEU A 368 -8.23 20.32 11.79
CA LEU A 368 -7.79 20.87 13.08
C LEU A 368 -7.01 19.83 13.91
N VAL A 369 -7.40 18.56 13.89
CA VAL A 369 -6.63 17.49 14.55
C VAL A 369 -5.24 17.35 13.90
N CYS A 370 -5.15 17.37 12.57
CA CYS A 370 -3.86 17.35 11.87
C CYS A 370 -2.96 18.53 12.26
N GLU A 371 -3.51 19.74 12.38
CA GLU A 371 -2.77 20.93 12.82
C GLU A 371 -2.30 20.82 14.28
N ASN A 372 -3.12 20.27 15.16
CA ASN A 372 -2.74 20.05 16.55
C ASN A 372 -1.56 19.07 16.66
N VAL A 373 -1.63 17.93 15.94
CA VAL A 373 -0.55 16.94 15.89
C VAL A 373 0.73 17.55 15.30
N ARG A 374 0.63 18.33 14.21
CA ARG A 374 1.76 19.04 13.60
C ARG A 374 2.41 20.02 14.58
N THR A 375 1.60 20.73 15.35
CA THR A 375 2.07 21.68 16.38
C THR A 375 2.82 20.96 17.51
N ALA A 376 2.30 19.82 17.97
CA ALA A 376 2.96 18.98 18.96
C ALA A 376 4.30 18.46 18.44
N PHE A 377 4.36 18.01 17.18
CA PHE A 377 5.62 17.56 16.57
C PHE A 377 6.65 18.69 16.48
N ALA A 378 6.24 19.89 16.09
CA ALA A 378 7.14 21.05 16.06
C ALA A 378 7.70 21.38 17.47
N ALA A 379 6.90 21.23 18.53
CA ALA A 379 7.34 21.41 19.90
C ALA A 379 8.37 20.35 20.33
N ARG A 380 8.21 19.10 19.88
CA ARG A 380 9.19 18.02 20.11
C ARG A 380 10.51 18.29 19.41
N ILE A 381 10.50 18.61 18.10
CA ILE A 381 11.71 18.89 17.33
C ILE A 381 12.59 19.95 18.03
N ARG A 382 11.98 21.00 18.58
CA ARG A 382 12.74 22.05 19.31
C ARG A 382 13.43 21.56 20.58
N LYS A 383 13.06 20.39 21.11
CA LYS A 383 13.60 19.82 22.35
C LYS A 383 14.58 18.68 22.11
N LEU A 384 14.82 18.29 20.86
CA LEU A 384 15.70 17.16 20.54
C LEU A 384 17.16 17.53 20.77
N GLU A 385 17.76 17.00 21.83
CA GLU A 385 19.15 17.26 22.18
C GLU A 385 20.17 16.66 21.19
N TRP A 386 19.79 15.60 20.49
CA TRP A 386 20.65 14.93 19.51
C TRP A 386 20.68 15.62 18.13
N MET A 387 19.79 16.57 17.91
CA MET A 387 19.68 17.33 16.67
C MET A 387 20.22 18.76 16.91
N ASP A 388 21.21 19.17 16.12
CA ASP A 388 21.74 20.52 16.23
C ASP A 388 20.76 21.60 15.73
N ALA A 389 21.04 22.85 16.10
CA ALA A 389 20.14 23.97 15.85
C ALA A 389 19.83 24.21 14.36
N ASP A 390 20.81 24.03 13.46
CA ASP A 390 20.63 24.24 12.03
C ASP A 390 19.72 23.16 11.43
N THR A 391 19.93 21.90 11.85
CA THR A 391 19.05 20.79 11.45
C THR A 391 17.66 20.91 12.05
N GLN A 392 17.53 21.35 13.31
CA GLN A 392 16.22 21.66 13.90
C GLN A 392 15.48 22.73 13.09
N ALA A 393 16.16 23.83 12.73
CA ALA A 393 15.55 24.89 11.92
C ALA A 393 15.14 24.37 10.53
N TRP A 394 15.94 23.52 9.90
CA TRP A 394 15.58 22.87 8.63
C TRP A 394 14.37 21.95 8.79
N ALA A 395 14.36 21.10 9.82
CA ALA A 395 13.26 20.17 10.08
C ALA A 395 11.94 20.92 10.36
N LEU A 396 12.00 22.01 11.12
CA LEU A 396 10.81 22.86 11.37
C LEU A 396 10.29 23.53 10.10
N ARG A 397 11.18 24.01 9.22
CA ARG A 397 10.75 24.55 7.91
C ARG A 397 10.07 23.45 7.07
N LYS A 398 10.63 22.25 7.05
CA LYS A 398 10.03 21.13 6.32
C LYS A 398 8.66 20.75 6.89
N LEU A 399 8.56 20.60 8.21
CA LEU A 399 7.28 20.26 8.87
C LEU A 399 6.20 21.33 8.61
N ALA A 400 6.57 22.62 8.67
CA ALA A 400 5.64 23.71 8.35
C ALA A 400 5.18 23.70 6.88
N ALA A 401 6.02 23.22 5.96
CA ALA A 401 5.72 23.12 4.55
C ALA A 401 4.93 21.85 4.16
N ILE A 402 4.77 20.89 5.08
CA ILE A 402 3.95 19.68 4.80
C ILE A 402 2.51 20.10 4.51
N LYS A 403 2.01 19.74 3.34
CA LYS A 403 0.61 19.93 2.97
C LYS A 403 -0.27 18.90 3.67
N LEU A 404 -1.34 19.34 4.29
CA LEU A 404 -2.33 18.49 4.94
C LEU A 404 -3.50 18.24 3.96
N ARG A 405 -3.56 17.08 3.37
CA ARG A 405 -4.62 16.65 2.46
C ARG A 405 -5.62 15.79 3.23
N VAL A 406 -6.79 16.35 3.53
CA VAL A 406 -7.77 15.74 4.43
C VAL A 406 -9.08 15.43 3.71
N GLY A 407 -9.55 14.20 3.87
CA GLY A 407 -10.85 13.71 3.42
C GLY A 407 -10.91 13.36 1.93
N TYR A 408 -10.80 14.35 1.07
CA TYR A 408 -10.92 14.18 -0.39
C TYR A 408 -10.19 15.30 -1.15
N PRO A 409 -9.80 15.07 -2.43
CA PRO A 409 -9.13 16.09 -3.24
C PRO A 409 -10.10 17.20 -3.63
N ASP A 410 -9.61 18.44 -3.73
CA ASP A 410 -10.42 19.58 -4.17
C ASP A 410 -10.86 19.42 -5.63
N LYS A 411 -10.04 18.71 -6.43
CA LYS A 411 -10.34 18.38 -7.83
C LYS A 411 -10.16 16.88 -8.04
N PHE A 412 -11.25 16.19 -8.36
CA PHE A 412 -11.20 14.78 -8.75
C PHE A 412 -10.66 14.63 -10.19
N ARG A 413 -9.99 13.53 -10.45
CA ARG A 413 -9.53 13.18 -11.80
C ARG A 413 -10.73 12.93 -12.70
N GLY A 414 -10.76 13.59 -13.86
CA GLY A 414 -11.70 13.31 -14.94
C GLY A 414 -11.23 12.15 -15.81
N TYR A 415 -12.17 11.54 -16.52
CA TYR A 415 -11.92 10.42 -17.44
C TYR A 415 -12.47 10.75 -18.83
N GLU A 416 -12.33 11.99 -19.25
CA GLU A 416 -12.76 12.45 -20.56
C GLU A 416 -12.02 11.68 -21.66
N GLY A 417 -12.77 11.24 -22.67
CA GLY A 417 -12.23 10.46 -23.79
C GLY A 417 -12.01 8.98 -23.53
N VAL A 418 -12.21 8.48 -22.30
CA VAL A 418 -12.17 7.04 -22.02
C VAL A 418 -13.49 6.40 -22.42
N GLU A 419 -13.42 5.45 -23.36
CA GLU A 419 -14.57 4.64 -23.76
C GLU A 419 -14.75 3.49 -22.77
N ILE A 420 -15.93 3.44 -22.14
CA ILE A 420 -16.38 2.36 -21.26
C ILE A 420 -17.66 1.79 -21.82
N ARG A 421 -17.73 0.47 -21.96
CA ARG A 421 -18.86 -0.26 -22.47
C ARG A 421 -19.41 -1.19 -21.39
N ALA A 422 -20.72 -1.43 -21.44
CA ALA A 422 -21.39 -2.34 -20.53
C ALA A 422 -21.04 -3.83 -20.74
N ASP A 423 -20.43 -4.15 -21.87
CA ASP A 423 -19.88 -5.46 -22.26
C ASP A 423 -18.36 -5.36 -22.45
N GLY A 424 -17.61 -6.40 -22.19
CA GLY A 424 -16.17 -6.46 -22.49
C GLY A 424 -15.28 -5.79 -21.44
N LEU A 425 -15.32 -6.27 -20.21
CA LEU A 425 -14.50 -5.78 -19.08
C LEU A 425 -13.00 -5.67 -19.41
N ALA A 426 -12.41 -6.71 -20.01
CA ALA A 426 -10.98 -6.71 -20.34
C ALA A 426 -10.60 -5.54 -21.27
N GLN A 427 -11.45 -5.20 -22.26
CA GLN A 427 -11.22 -4.05 -23.13
C GLN A 427 -11.38 -2.72 -22.39
N ASN A 428 -12.36 -2.60 -21.49
CA ASN A 428 -12.50 -1.41 -20.63
C ASN A 428 -11.24 -1.15 -19.83
N LEU A 429 -10.65 -2.19 -19.23
CA LEU A 429 -9.41 -2.07 -18.48
C LEU A 429 -8.21 -1.70 -19.35
N VAL A 430 -8.11 -2.24 -20.58
CA VAL A 430 -7.11 -1.81 -21.57
C VAL A 430 -7.26 -0.32 -21.89
N ASN A 431 -8.50 0.14 -22.15
CA ASN A 431 -8.78 1.53 -22.48
C ASN A 431 -8.35 2.48 -21.36
N VAL A 432 -8.71 2.16 -20.12
CA VAL A 432 -8.31 2.93 -18.93
C VAL A 432 -6.80 2.92 -18.75
N SER A 433 -6.14 1.75 -18.89
CA SER A 433 -4.69 1.62 -18.75
C SER A 433 -3.93 2.45 -19.79
N LYS A 434 -4.34 2.38 -21.05
CA LYS A 434 -3.75 3.17 -22.15
C LYS A 434 -3.94 4.68 -21.91
N TRP A 435 -5.14 5.09 -21.53
CA TRP A 435 -5.44 6.48 -21.22
C TRP A 435 -4.60 7.00 -20.05
N SER A 436 -4.53 6.25 -18.95
CA SER A 436 -3.77 6.63 -17.75
C SER A 436 -2.28 6.79 -18.06
N ARG A 437 -1.71 5.85 -18.83
CA ARG A 437 -0.31 5.88 -19.25
C ARG A 437 -0.02 7.05 -20.19
N ALA A 438 -0.85 7.25 -21.21
CA ALA A 438 -0.71 8.39 -22.13
C ALA A 438 -0.74 9.73 -21.38
N ARG A 439 -1.67 9.87 -20.42
CA ARG A 439 -1.78 11.04 -19.56
C ARG A 439 -0.52 11.25 -18.69
N THR A 440 0.04 10.16 -18.12
CA THR A 440 1.26 10.23 -17.30
C THR A 440 2.46 10.58 -18.15
N PHE A 441 2.63 9.96 -19.30
CA PHE A 441 3.75 10.23 -20.23
C PHE A 441 3.68 11.61 -20.87
N ALA A 442 2.49 12.16 -21.11
CA ALA A 442 2.33 13.52 -21.64
C ALA A 442 2.91 14.60 -20.71
N ARG A 443 3.16 14.28 -19.45
CA ARG A 443 3.75 15.22 -18.47
C ARG A 443 5.28 15.22 -18.46
N VAL A 444 5.92 14.25 -19.10
CA VAL A 444 7.39 14.14 -19.11
C VAL A 444 8.01 15.43 -19.69
N GLY A 445 8.96 16.01 -18.98
CA GLY A 445 9.56 17.32 -19.27
C GLY A 445 8.75 18.52 -18.77
N GLY A 446 7.47 18.33 -18.43
CA GLY A 446 6.57 19.34 -17.83
C GLY A 446 6.50 19.24 -16.31
N SER A 447 5.55 19.99 -15.73
CA SER A 447 5.33 20.04 -14.28
C SER A 447 4.56 18.82 -13.77
N PRO A 448 4.89 18.34 -12.55
CA PRO A 448 4.13 17.27 -11.91
C PRO A 448 2.73 17.76 -11.50
N GLU A 449 1.77 16.84 -11.49
CA GLU A 449 0.43 17.08 -10.95
C GLU A 449 0.44 16.90 -9.44
N ARG A 450 0.33 17.99 -8.70
CA ARG A 450 0.45 17.99 -7.24
C ARG A 450 -0.89 17.92 -6.52
N GLU A 451 -2.00 18.02 -7.23
CA GLU A 451 -3.33 18.02 -6.61
C GLU A 451 -4.02 16.65 -6.66
N GLU A 452 -3.48 15.72 -7.44
CA GLU A 452 -3.99 14.34 -7.50
C GLU A 452 -3.51 13.50 -6.33
N TRP A 453 -4.42 12.70 -5.77
CA TRP A 453 -4.12 11.79 -4.68
C TRP A 453 -3.78 10.38 -5.21
N GLY A 454 -2.88 9.71 -4.52
CA GLY A 454 -2.56 8.30 -4.78
C GLY A 454 -3.61 7.33 -4.26
N MET A 455 -4.40 7.74 -3.24
CA MET A 455 -5.47 6.95 -2.64
C MET A 455 -6.84 7.57 -2.90
N ARG A 456 -7.87 6.73 -2.90
CA ARG A 456 -9.26 7.16 -3.04
C ARG A 456 -9.80 7.65 -1.70
N PRO A 457 -10.81 8.55 -1.67
CA PRO A 457 -11.44 8.99 -0.42
C PRO A 457 -12.01 7.86 0.44
N TYR A 458 -12.41 6.75 -0.16
CA TYR A 458 -12.93 5.57 0.54
C TYR A 458 -11.85 4.52 0.87
N THR A 459 -10.57 4.83 0.70
CA THR A 459 -9.47 3.93 1.10
C THR A 459 -9.23 4.04 2.60
N VAL A 460 -9.30 2.90 3.31
CA VAL A 460 -8.97 2.82 4.74
C VAL A 460 -7.45 2.73 4.90
N ASN A 461 -6.77 3.80 4.62
CA ASN A 461 -5.32 3.97 4.76
C ASN A 461 -4.96 5.45 4.66
N ALA A 462 -3.67 5.78 4.89
CA ALA A 462 -3.09 7.11 4.73
C ALA A 462 -1.70 6.98 4.11
N TYR A 463 -1.07 8.08 3.72
CA TYR A 463 0.32 8.09 3.28
C TYR A 463 0.97 9.46 3.36
N TYR A 464 2.30 9.45 3.52
CA TYR A 464 3.15 10.61 3.28
C TYR A 464 3.79 10.49 1.88
N SER A 465 3.80 11.60 1.14
CA SER A 465 4.46 11.72 -0.17
C SER A 465 5.73 12.58 -0.03
N PRO A 466 6.94 12.00 -0.09
CA PRO A 466 8.17 12.77 0.07
C PRO A 466 8.40 13.78 -1.06
N MET A 467 8.04 13.43 -2.30
CA MET A 467 8.22 14.30 -3.46
C MET A 467 7.23 15.48 -3.50
N ASN A 468 6.08 15.36 -2.84
CA ASN A 468 5.12 16.46 -2.71
C ASN A 468 5.22 17.18 -1.36
N ASN A 469 5.94 16.61 -0.40
CA ASN A 469 5.98 16.99 1.00
C ASN A 469 4.55 17.18 1.54
N GLU A 470 3.75 16.12 1.50
CA GLU A 470 2.35 16.12 1.93
C GLU A 470 1.97 14.84 2.65
N ILE A 471 1.02 14.93 3.58
CA ILE A 471 0.27 13.78 4.08
C ILE A 471 -1.11 13.75 3.43
N VAL A 472 -1.61 12.55 3.13
CA VAL A 472 -2.95 12.35 2.59
C VAL A 472 -3.72 11.44 3.53
N MET A 473 -4.82 11.99 4.06
CA MET A 473 -5.72 11.35 5.01
C MET A 473 -7.10 11.19 4.36
N PRO A 474 -7.39 10.08 3.66
CA PRO A 474 -8.68 9.80 3.03
C PRO A 474 -9.85 9.86 4.04
N ALA A 475 -11.05 10.17 3.55
CA ALA A 475 -12.24 10.25 4.40
C ALA A 475 -12.51 8.95 5.17
N ALA A 476 -12.24 7.80 4.54
CA ALA A 476 -12.48 6.51 5.16
C ALA A 476 -11.62 6.21 6.38
N ILE A 477 -10.32 6.54 6.37
CA ILE A 477 -9.45 6.31 7.55
C ILE A 477 -9.88 7.20 8.71
N LEU A 478 -10.40 8.38 8.43
CA LEU A 478 -10.88 9.33 9.43
C LEU A 478 -12.21 8.88 10.09
N ALA A 479 -12.95 7.98 9.45
CA ALA A 479 -14.19 7.41 9.99
C ALA A 479 -13.96 6.21 10.93
N VAL A 480 -12.73 5.65 10.99
CA VAL A 480 -12.38 4.54 11.89
C VAL A 480 -12.24 5.11 13.33
N PRO A 481 -12.62 4.39 14.37
CA PRO A 481 -13.25 3.07 14.43
C PRO A 481 -14.77 3.09 14.42
N THR A 482 -15.41 4.23 14.36
CA THR A 482 -16.87 4.33 14.23
C THR A 482 -17.19 4.93 12.87
N TYR A 483 -17.93 4.19 12.08
CA TYR A 483 -18.30 4.56 10.72
C TYR A 483 -18.93 5.96 10.56
N ASP A 484 -19.58 6.46 11.60
CA ASP A 484 -20.24 7.77 11.57
C ASP A 484 -19.35 8.93 12.02
N GLY A 485 -18.18 8.67 12.57
CA GLY A 485 -17.19 9.70 12.99
C GLY A 485 -17.70 10.71 14.06
N GLU A 486 -18.96 10.62 14.46
CA GLU A 486 -19.62 11.59 15.30
C GLU A 486 -19.45 11.33 16.81
N LEU A 487 -19.11 10.09 17.18
CA LEU A 487 -19.18 9.62 18.57
C LEU A 487 -17.81 9.24 19.17
N LEU A 488 -16.70 9.66 18.56
CA LEU A 488 -15.40 9.42 19.16
C LEU A 488 -15.12 10.45 20.26
N ASP A 489 -14.96 9.96 21.49
CA ASP A 489 -14.31 10.80 22.49
C ASP A 489 -12.86 11.09 22.09
N ASP A 490 -12.31 12.17 22.61
CA ASP A 490 -10.96 12.62 22.21
C ASP A 490 -9.88 11.58 22.53
N ALA A 491 -10.00 10.76 23.57
CA ALA A 491 -9.01 9.74 23.88
C ALA A 491 -8.95 8.68 22.76
N VAL A 492 -10.10 8.25 22.24
CA VAL A 492 -10.19 7.31 21.11
C VAL A 492 -9.75 8.01 19.82
N LEU A 493 -10.19 9.23 19.57
CA LEU A 493 -9.79 10.02 18.40
C LEU A 493 -8.27 10.19 18.33
N TYR A 494 -7.64 10.55 19.42
CA TYR A 494 -6.19 10.77 19.45
C TYR A 494 -5.42 9.45 19.50
N GLY A 495 -5.90 8.44 20.22
CA GLY A 495 -5.27 7.11 20.26
C GLY A 495 -5.25 6.41 18.91
N PHE A 496 -6.27 6.60 18.07
CA PHE A 496 -6.36 6.01 16.74
C PHE A 496 -5.92 6.99 15.64
N ILE A 497 -6.69 8.05 15.40
CA ILE A 497 -6.52 8.94 14.24
C ILE A 497 -5.29 9.83 14.38
N ALA A 498 -5.09 10.46 15.55
CA ALA A 498 -3.94 11.34 15.73
C ALA A 498 -2.62 10.56 15.74
N CYS A 499 -2.59 9.29 16.23
CA CYS A 499 -1.42 8.42 16.07
C CYS A 499 -1.11 8.14 14.59
N THR A 500 -2.14 7.90 13.76
CA THR A 500 -1.96 7.73 12.31
C THR A 500 -1.45 9.02 11.65
N ILE A 501 -2.00 10.18 12.02
CA ILE A 501 -1.52 11.49 11.52
C ILE A 501 -0.05 11.71 11.92
N GLY A 502 0.30 11.42 13.17
CA GLY A 502 1.67 11.51 13.68
C GLY A 502 2.63 10.57 12.95
N HIS A 503 2.18 9.35 12.65
CA HIS A 503 2.91 8.37 11.84
C HIS A 503 3.22 8.95 10.44
N GLU A 504 2.21 9.46 9.72
CA GLU A 504 2.43 10.05 8.39
C GLU A 504 3.33 11.30 8.42
N LEU A 505 3.18 12.16 9.43
CA LEU A 505 4.09 13.31 9.58
C LEU A 505 5.53 12.87 9.85
N THR A 506 5.71 11.78 10.61
CA THR A 506 7.02 11.23 10.94
C THR A 506 7.73 10.64 9.72
N HIS A 507 6.99 10.09 8.74
CA HIS A 507 7.57 9.65 7.46
C HIS A 507 8.31 10.78 6.72
N GLY A 508 7.98 12.04 6.97
CA GLY A 508 8.78 13.16 6.48
C GLY A 508 10.22 13.18 7.00
N PHE A 509 10.50 12.46 8.09
CA PHE A 509 11.77 12.50 8.83
C PHE A 509 12.36 11.11 9.10
N ASP A 510 11.76 10.03 8.57
CA ASP A 510 12.27 8.66 8.67
C ASP A 510 13.57 8.47 7.87
N ASP A 511 14.09 7.25 7.81
CA ASP A 511 15.34 6.90 7.13
C ASP A 511 15.37 7.29 5.65
N SER A 512 14.21 7.33 5.00
CA SER A 512 14.00 7.67 3.59
C SER A 512 13.54 9.12 3.41
N GLY A 513 12.49 9.52 4.14
CA GLY A 513 11.84 10.82 3.99
C GLY A 513 12.72 12.01 4.35
N ARG A 514 13.60 11.88 5.35
CA ARG A 514 14.56 12.93 5.74
C ARG A 514 15.51 13.37 4.61
N ARG A 515 15.60 12.56 3.54
CA ARG A 515 16.40 12.85 2.35
C ARG A 515 15.75 13.85 1.39
N PHE A 516 14.49 14.23 1.66
CA PHE A 516 13.74 15.18 0.84
C PHE A 516 13.51 16.48 1.61
N GLY A 517 13.70 17.61 0.94
CA GLY A 517 13.53 18.94 1.52
C GLY A 517 12.07 19.41 1.60
N PRO A 518 11.87 20.66 2.07
CA PRO A 518 10.55 21.26 2.21
C PRO A 518 9.73 21.33 0.91
N THR A 519 10.39 21.39 -0.26
CA THR A 519 9.76 21.45 -1.59
C THR A 519 9.47 20.07 -2.19
N GLY A 520 9.98 18.99 -1.55
CA GLY A 520 9.96 17.63 -2.07
C GLY A 520 11.16 17.27 -2.95
N ARG A 521 12.21 18.10 -2.96
CA ARG A 521 13.47 17.86 -3.65
C ARG A 521 14.35 16.93 -2.82
N LEU A 522 15.02 15.97 -3.48
CA LEU A 522 16.04 15.13 -2.87
C LEU A 522 17.29 15.98 -2.58
N GLU A 523 17.55 16.25 -1.30
CA GLU A 523 18.63 17.12 -0.83
C GLU A 523 19.13 16.71 0.55
N GLN A 524 20.38 17.07 0.86
CA GLN A 524 20.98 16.85 2.18
C GLN A 524 20.68 18.06 3.08
N GLY A 525 19.78 17.88 4.05
CA GLY A 525 19.40 18.96 4.98
C GLY A 525 19.93 18.78 6.41
N TRP A 526 20.54 17.63 6.71
CA TRP A 526 21.00 17.28 8.05
C TRP A 526 22.52 17.34 8.16
N SER A 527 23.00 17.84 9.28
CA SER A 527 24.43 17.88 9.59
C SER A 527 25.00 16.48 9.87
N PRO A 528 26.30 16.24 9.70
CA PRO A 528 26.92 14.96 10.02
C PRO A 528 26.76 14.52 11.49
N PRO A 529 26.83 15.41 12.52
CA PRO A 529 26.52 15.02 13.91
C PRO A 529 25.09 14.55 14.10
N THR A 530 24.11 15.28 13.55
CA THR A 530 22.70 14.90 13.61
C THR A 530 22.45 13.58 12.88
N GLU A 531 23.05 13.36 11.70
CA GLU A 531 22.95 12.07 11.00
C GLU A 531 23.51 10.91 11.84
N LYS A 532 24.60 11.13 12.57
CA LYS A 532 25.14 10.10 13.47
C LYS A 532 24.16 9.81 14.60
N GLY A 533 23.64 10.84 15.27
CA GLY A 533 22.68 10.70 16.37
C GLY A 533 21.40 9.96 15.94
N PHE A 534 20.94 10.22 14.72
CA PHE A 534 19.81 9.49 14.14
C PHE A 534 20.14 8.02 13.87
N ARG A 535 21.30 7.72 13.23
CA ARG A 535 21.71 6.34 12.97
C ARG A 535 21.85 5.52 14.24
N ASP A 536 22.45 6.07 15.29
CA ASP A 536 22.61 5.39 16.57
C ASP A 536 21.23 4.95 17.12
N ARG A 537 20.17 5.75 16.94
CA ARG A 537 18.80 5.45 17.33
C ARG A 537 18.13 4.43 16.41
N CYS A 538 18.36 4.54 15.11
CA CYS A 538 17.91 3.57 14.13
C CYS A 538 18.47 2.17 14.42
N ASP A 539 19.75 2.07 14.76
CA ASP A 539 20.38 0.79 15.09
C ASP A 539 19.76 0.13 16.33
N LEU A 540 19.35 0.92 17.33
CA LEU A 540 18.58 0.42 18.49
C LEU A 540 17.21 -0.10 18.07
N ILE A 541 16.47 0.63 17.21
CA ILE A 541 15.18 0.18 16.67
C ILE A 541 15.37 -1.15 15.93
N VAL A 542 16.31 -1.21 14.99
CA VAL A 542 16.62 -2.44 14.24
C VAL A 542 16.88 -3.61 15.18
N ALA A 543 17.74 -3.40 16.20
CA ALA A 543 18.08 -4.44 17.16
C ALA A 543 16.91 -4.90 18.03
N GLN A 544 15.93 -4.03 18.32
CA GLN A 544 14.70 -4.42 19.03
C GLN A 544 13.84 -5.32 18.15
N TYR A 545 13.59 -4.92 16.90
CA TYR A 545 12.71 -5.66 15.99
C TYR A 545 13.33 -6.96 15.48
N ASP A 546 14.64 -7.03 15.28
CA ASP A 546 15.36 -8.27 14.89
C ASP A 546 15.25 -9.39 15.95
N LYS A 547 14.85 -9.07 17.18
CA LYS A 547 14.59 -10.07 18.24
C LYS A 547 13.20 -10.70 18.15
N GLU A 548 12.27 -10.03 17.48
CA GLU A 548 10.88 -10.48 17.38
C GLU A 548 10.75 -11.64 16.39
N GLU A 549 10.09 -12.71 16.81
CA GLU A 549 9.90 -13.96 16.04
C GLU A 549 8.41 -14.29 15.92
N PRO A 550 7.68 -13.60 15.01
CA PRO A 550 6.23 -13.79 14.86
C PRO A 550 5.82 -15.16 14.28
N LEU A 551 6.73 -15.86 13.63
CA LEU A 551 6.57 -17.25 13.20
C LEU A 551 7.80 -18.06 13.62
N PRO A 552 7.65 -19.36 13.98
CA PRO A 552 8.76 -20.19 14.38
C PRO A 552 9.92 -20.15 13.36
N GLY A 553 11.10 -19.73 13.81
CA GLY A 553 12.30 -19.63 12.99
C GLY A 553 12.35 -18.46 12.02
N ILE A 554 11.31 -17.57 11.99
CA ILE A 554 11.26 -16.42 11.08
C ILE A 554 11.13 -15.14 11.89
N ARG A 555 12.16 -14.33 11.86
CA ARG A 555 12.22 -13.03 12.56
C ARG A 555 11.81 -11.87 11.69
N VAL A 556 11.42 -10.78 12.34
CA VAL A 556 11.23 -9.50 11.68
C VAL A 556 12.58 -9.01 11.14
N ASN A 557 12.58 -8.47 9.94
CA ASN A 557 13.74 -7.77 9.40
C ASN A 557 13.67 -6.29 9.79
N GLY A 558 14.31 -5.93 10.90
CA GLY A 558 14.26 -4.57 11.44
C GLY A 558 14.81 -3.50 10.48
N LYS A 559 15.71 -3.86 9.55
CA LYS A 559 16.19 -2.94 8.50
C LYS A 559 15.14 -2.71 7.41
N LEU A 560 14.38 -3.73 7.05
CA LEU A 560 13.30 -3.60 6.06
C LEU A 560 12.18 -2.72 6.63
N THR A 561 11.85 -2.92 7.90
CA THR A 561 10.72 -2.25 8.56
C THR A 561 11.10 -0.95 9.29
N LEU A 562 12.35 -0.49 9.18
CA LEU A 562 12.89 0.63 9.96
C LEU A 562 12.06 1.91 9.84
N GLY A 563 11.71 2.35 8.64
CA GLY A 563 10.96 3.59 8.43
C GLY A 563 9.58 3.54 9.08
N GLU A 564 8.87 2.41 8.93
CA GLU A 564 7.58 2.19 9.55
C GLU A 564 7.67 2.15 11.08
N ASN A 565 8.71 1.50 11.62
CA ASN A 565 8.92 1.43 13.06
C ASN A 565 9.26 2.81 13.66
N ILE A 566 10.02 3.64 12.94
CA ILE A 566 10.29 5.05 13.31
C ILE A 566 8.97 5.83 13.33
N ALA A 567 8.15 5.65 12.29
CA ALA A 567 6.88 6.34 12.14
C ALA A 567 5.87 5.93 13.23
N ASP A 568 5.81 4.65 13.59
CA ASP A 568 4.95 4.16 14.66
C ASP A 568 5.35 4.72 16.04
N ILE A 569 6.64 4.68 16.40
CA ILE A 569 7.13 5.25 17.67
C ILE A 569 6.85 6.76 17.71
N GLY A 570 7.18 7.48 16.65
CA GLY A 570 6.94 8.91 16.54
C GLY A 570 5.46 9.26 16.59
N GLY A 571 4.63 8.49 15.89
CA GLY A 571 3.19 8.70 15.82
C GLY A 571 2.52 8.70 17.19
N VAL A 572 2.83 7.69 18.01
CA VAL A 572 2.29 7.59 19.38
C VAL A 572 2.76 8.74 20.27
N GLU A 573 4.04 9.03 20.28
CA GLU A 573 4.63 10.06 21.14
C GLU A 573 4.12 11.47 20.79
N ILE A 574 4.01 11.77 19.50
CA ILE A 574 3.49 13.06 19.02
C ILE A 574 1.99 13.19 19.32
N ALA A 575 1.23 12.12 19.10
CA ALA A 575 -0.20 12.11 19.38
C ALA A 575 -0.50 12.25 20.89
N LEU A 576 0.31 11.65 21.77
CA LEU A 576 0.22 11.82 23.22
C LEU A 576 0.40 13.29 23.63
N ASP A 577 1.40 13.98 23.06
CA ASP A 577 1.62 15.40 23.35
C ASP A 577 0.47 16.26 22.84
N ALA A 578 -0.06 15.96 21.65
CA ALA A 578 -1.24 16.63 21.13
C ALA A 578 -2.48 16.37 22.01
N PHE A 579 -2.71 15.12 22.45
CA PHE A 579 -3.82 14.75 23.32
C PHE A 579 -3.78 15.48 24.66
N ARG A 580 -2.60 15.65 25.25
CA ARG A 580 -2.41 16.40 26.52
C ARG A 580 -2.89 17.85 26.44
N THR A 581 -3.05 18.41 25.24
CA THR A 581 -3.58 19.77 25.04
C THR A 581 -5.10 19.84 25.03
N THR A 582 -5.80 18.70 25.01
CA THR A 582 -7.27 18.64 24.96
C THR A 582 -7.93 18.80 26.33
N GLU A 583 -9.20 19.20 26.33
CA GLU A 583 -10.00 19.27 27.56
C GLU A 583 -10.28 17.85 28.10
N ALA A 584 -10.50 16.88 27.23
CA ALA A 584 -10.73 15.49 27.64
C ALA A 584 -9.58 14.91 28.46
N TYR A 585 -8.33 15.23 28.11
CA TYR A 585 -7.17 14.86 28.92
C TYR A 585 -7.15 15.63 30.27
N ARG A 586 -7.33 16.95 30.23
CA ARG A 586 -7.22 17.82 31.44
C ARG A 586 -8.31 17.55 32.47
N SER A 587 -9.51 17.19 32.02
CA SER A 587 -10.63 16.87 32.92
C SER A 587 -10.38 15.61 33.75
N GLY A 588 -9.55 14.69 33.26
CA GLY A 588 -9.32 13.38 33.91
C GLY A 588 -10.56 12.48 33.99
N GLN A 589 -11.65 12.84 33.27
CA GLN A 589 -12.91 12.11 33.31
C GLN A 589 -12.73 10.65 32.88
N LEU A 590 -13.23 9.72 33.71
CA LEU A 590 -13.25 8.29 33.35
C LEU A 590 -14.38 8.03 32.35
N ILE A 591 -14.06 7.23 31.32
CA ILE A 591 -15.04 6.69 30.36
C ILE A 591 -14.93 5.17 30.39
N ALA A 592 -16.04 4.48 30.63
CA ALA A 592 -16.06 3.03 30.83
C ALA A 592 -15.04 2.52 31.87
N GLY A 593 -14.79 3.30 32.94
CA GLY A 593 -13.83 2.98 33.98
C GLY A 593 -12.36 3.21 33.64
N GLN A 594 -12.06 3.68 32.42
CA GLN A 594 -10.69 3.97 31.94
C GLN A 594 -10.32 5.42 32.14
N THR A 595 -9.08 5.70 32.57
CA THR A 595 -8.52 7.05 32.53
C THR A 595 -8.31 7.50 31.08
N PRO A 596 -8.22 8.81 30.78
CA PRO A 596 -7.97 9.27 29.42
C PRO A 596 -6.74 8.63 28.77
N LEU A 597 -5.65 8.43 29.49
CA LEU A 597 -4.43 7.78 28.96
C LEU A 597 -4.61 6.27 28.75
N GLN A 598 -5.26 5.56 29.65
CA GLN A 598 -5.56 4.14 29.42
C GLN A 598 -6.39 3.97 28.17
N ARG A 599 -7.41 4.81 28.00
CA ARG A 599 -8.31 4.78 26.86
C ARG A 599 -7.58 5.13 25.55
N PHE A 600 -6.67 6.11 25.59
CA PHE A 600 -5.79 6.44 24.45
C PHE A 600 -4.98 5.24 23.99
N PHE A 601 -4.27 4.54 24.90
CA PHE A 601 -3.45 3.38 24.53
C PHE A 601 -4.28 2.19 24.04
N LEU A 602 -5.44 1.94 24.64
CA LEU A 602 -6.34 0.89 24.18
C LEU A 602 -6.87 1.17 22.78
N ALA A 603 -7.23 2.43 22.47
CA ALA A 603 -7.65 2.84 21.14
C ALA A 603 -6.52 2.73 20.12
N HIS A 604 -5.28 3.08 20.49
CA HIS A 604 -4.11 2.88 19.67
C HIS A 604 -3.90 1.39 19.33
N ALA A 605 -4.00 0.52 20.33
CA ALA A 605 -3.87 -0.91 20.09
C ALA A 605 -4.98 -1.48 19.21
N PHE A 606 -6.21 -0.95 19.32
CA PHE A 606 -7.34 -1.38 18.49
C PHE A 606 -7.12 -1.09 16.99
N ALA A 607 -6.37 -0.06 16.64
CA ALA A 607 -5.96 0.20 15.25
C ALA A 607 -5.28 -1.03 14.60
N PHE A 608 -4.63 -1.87 15.40
CA PHE A 608 -3.91 -3.06 14.96
C PHE A 608 -4.55 -4.38 15.44
N ALA A 609 -5.84 -4.36 15.81
CA ALA A 609 -6.61 -5.57 16.06
C ALA A 609 -6.70 -6.41 14.79
N GLY A 610 -6.48 -7.73 14.87
CA GLY A 610 -6.61 -8.58 13.69
C GLY A 610 -5.98 -9.95 13.76
N ASN A 611 -6.33 -10.74 12.75
CA ASN A 611 -5.83 -12.08 12.52
C ASN A 611 -5.22 -12.16 11.11
N ILE A 612 -4.16 -12.93 10.95
CA ILE A 612 -3.44 -13.13 9.68
C ILE A 612 -3.08 -14.61 9.49
N ARG A 613 -3.24 -15.16 8.27
CA ARG A 613 -2.79 -16.51 7.95
C ARG A 613 -1.28 -16.60 7.90
N ALA A 614 -0.73 -17.74 8.31
CA ALA A 614 0.72 -17.94 8.36
C ALA A 614 1.41 -17.75 7.01
N GLU A 615 0.76 -18.15 5.92
CA GLU A 615 1.26 -17.97 4.55
C GLU A 615 1.43 -16.47 4.22
N THR A 616 0.41 -15.67 4.48
CA THR A 616 0.46 -14.23 4.26
C THR A 616 1.44 -13.54 5.20
N LEU A 617 1.49 -13.94 6.48
CA LEU A 617 2.45 -13.37 7.42
C LEU A 617 3.89 -13.62 6.97
N ARG A 618 4.19 -14.84 6.49
CA ARG A 618 5.51 -15.19 5.95
C ARG A 618 5.87 -14.31 4.74
N ASN A 619 4.95 -14.15 3.80
CA ASN A 619 5.19 -13.31 2.64
C ASN A 619 5.48 -11.87 3.05
N ARG A 620 4.72 -11.33 4.01
CA ARG A 620 4.94 -9.98 4.55
C ARG A 620 6.29 -9.83 5.23
N LEU A 621 6.72 -10.81 6.04
CA LEU A 621 8.04 -10.76 6.68
C LEU A 621 9.20 -10.67 5.69
N LEU A 622 9.01 -11.12 4.45
CA LEU A 622 10.01 -11.04 3.38
C LEU A 622 9.91 -9.77 2.53
N SER A 623 8.73 -9.18 2.39
CA SER A 623 8.49 -8.14 1.36
C SER A 623 7.80 -6.87 1.87
N ASP A 624 7.10 -6.91 3.01
CA ASP A 624 6.37 -5.76 3.56
C ASP A 624 7.29 -4.91 4.43
N THR A 625 7.23 -3.60 4.24
CA THR A 625 7.96 -2.64 5.08
C THR A 625 7.33 -2.45 6.45
N HIS A 626 6.10 -2.93 6.67
CA HIS A 626 5.42 -2.87 7.96
C HIS A 626 5.75 -4.10 8.81
N SER A 627 6.04 -3.87 10.07
CA SER A 627 6.11 -4.95 11.06
C SER A 627 4.73 -5.59 11.29
N PRO A 628 4.64 -6.86 11.73
CA PRO A 628 3.35 -7.49 12.05
C PRO A 628 2.58 -6.75 13.15
N MET A 629 1.24 -6.86 13.14
CA MET A 629 0.35 -6.11 14.03
C MET A 629 0.73 -6.15 15.53
N PRO A 630 1.07 -7.30 16.13
CA PRO A 630 1.49 -7.31 17.53
C PRO A 630 2.75 -6.49 17.79
N GLN A 631 3.74 -6.52 16.88
CA GLN A 631 4.99 -5.79 17.00
C GLN A 631 4.80 -4.29 16.85
N ARG A 632 3.86 -3.84 16.01
CA ARG A 632 3.50 -2.41 15.86
C ARG A 632 2.88 -1.82 17.13
N ILE A 633 2.42 -2.65 18.08
CA ILE A 633 1.94 -2.23 19.40
C ILE A 633 2.96 -2.52 20.48
N ASN A 634 3.33 -3.78 20.67
CA ASN A 634 4.11 -4.16 21.83
C ASN A 634 5.53 -3.59 21.81
N VAL A 635 6.22 -3.63 20.65
CA VAL A 635 7.59 -3.08 20.57
C VAL A 635 7.56 -1.55 20.64
N VAL A 636 6.58 -0.90 19.99
CA VAL A 636 6.39 0.56 20.06
C VAL A 636 6.19 1.01 21.50
N LEU A 637 5.21 0.43 22.21
CA LEU A 637 4.83 0.86 23.56
C LEU A 637 5.89 0.54 24.62
N ARG A 638 6.76 -0.45 24.40
CA ARG A 638 7.95 -0.68 25.25
C ARG A 638 8.92 0.52 25.24
N ASN A 639 8.87 1.39 24.21
CA ASN A 639 9.68 2.60 24.11
C ASN A 639 9.02 3.85 24.68
N VAL A 640 7.74 3.80 25.07
CA VAL A 640 6.93 4.95 25.52
C VAL A 640 6.90 5.02 27.04
N ASP A 641 7.57 6.01 27.65
CA ASP A 641 7.63 6.13 29.13
C ASP A 641 6.24 6.25 29.77
N THR A 642 5.36 7.04 29.18
CA THR A 642 3.98 7.22 29.67
C THR A 642 3.20 5.90 29.72
N PHE A 643 3.47 4.95 28.80
CA PHE A 643 2.85 3.63 28.86
C PHE A 643 3.24 2.87 30.14
N HIS A 644 4.53 2.90 30.47
CA HIS A 644 5.05 2.24 31.68
C HIS A 644 4.44 2.84 32.96
N GLU A 645 4.31 4.17 33.00
CA GLU A 645 3.69 4.88 34.13
C GLU A 645 2.20 4.51 34.30
N VAL A 646 1.45 4.49 33.16
CA VAL A 646 0.00 4.23 33.17
C VAL A 646 -0.35 2.80 33.56
N PHE A 647 0.44 1.81 33.09
CA PHE A 647 0.16 0.38 33.32
C PHE A 647 1.04 -0.24 34.39
N GLY A 648 1.97 0.49 35.00
CA GLY A 648 2.79 0.04 36.13
C GLY A 648 3.72 -1.13 35.78
N THR A 649 4.28 -1.13 34.56
CA THR A 649 5.21 -2.20 34.13
C THR A 649 6.51 -2.19 34.94
N LYS A 650 7.10 -3.35 35.16
CA LYS A 650 8.31 -3.52 35.96
C LYS A 650 9.25 -4.56 35.33
N PRO A 651 10.52 -4.64 35.74
CA PRO A 651 11.45 -5.65 35.28
C PRO A 651 10.86 -7.06 35.41
N GLY A 652 10.93 -7.84 34.31
CA GLY A 652 10.36 -9.19 34.21
C GLY A 652 8.98 -9.24 33.50
N ASP A 653 8.29 -8.12 33.36
CA ASP A 653 7.07 -8.07 32.55
C ASP A 653 7.38 -8.15 31.04
N GLY A 654 6.50 -8.77 30.28
CA GLY A 654 6.67 -8.90 28.81
C GLY A 654 6.72 -7.56 28.07
N MET A 655 6.04 -6.54 28.64
CA MET A 655 6.03 -5.18 28.12
C MET A 655 7.14 -4.27 28.70
N TRP A 656 7.98 -4.80 29.62
CA TRP A 656 9.06 -3.99 30.17
C TRP A 656 10.24 -3.86 29.21
N LEU A 657 10.75 -2.66 29.08
CA LEU A 657 12.05 -2.35 28.51
C LEU A 657 12.78 -1.40 29.45
N ASP A 658 14.06 -1.69 29.72
CA ASP A 658 14.87 -0.84 30.59
C ASP A 658 14.91 0.61 30.02
N PRO A 659 14.74 1.65 30.83
CA PRO A 659 14.74 3.04 30.37
C PRO A 659 15.97 3.41 29.51
N LYS A 660 17.14 2.86 29.79
CA LYS A 660 18.36 3.10 29.00
C LYS A 660 18.31 2.50 27.57
N ASP A 661 17.45 1.48 27.36
CA ASP A 661 17.31 0.78 26.08
C ASP A 661 16.10 1.30 25.28
N ARG A 662 15.30 2.22 25.86
CA ARG A 662 14.18 2.87 25.18
C ARG A 662 14.68 3.88 24.16
N VAL A 663 14.16 3.80 22.96
CA VAL A 663 14.57 4.71 21.89
C VAL A 663 13.82 6.05 22.01
N LYS A 664 14.55 7.13 22.11
CA LYS A 664 14.02 8.51 22.08
C LYS A 664 14.43 9.13 20.75
N ILE A 665 13.64 8.83 19.71
CA ILE A 665 13.96 9.31 18.35
C ILE A 665 13.32 10.69 18.08
N TRP A 666 12.12 10.91 18.58
CA TRP A 666 11.42 12.20 18.49
C TRP A 666 11.03 12.77 19.86
#